data_f0a72cecaa72acf7876d1a5a5a3f0c1d
#
_entry.id   f0a72cecaa72acf7876d1a5a5a3f0c1d
#
_cell.length_a   1.000
_cell.length_b   1.000
_cell.length_c   1.000
_cell.angle_alpha   90.00
_cell.angle_beta   90.00
_cell.angle_gamma   90.00
#
_symmetry.space_group_name_H-M   'P 1'
#
loop_
_entity.id
_entity.type
_entity.pdbx_description
1 polymer ?
#
loop_
_entity_poly.entity_id
_entity_poly.type
_entity_poly.pdbx_seq_one_letter_code
_entity_poly.pdbx_strand_id
1 'polypeptide(L)'
;MMFWMYYFFGIWYYHKKKDYKKAQSYFLKALKRQEEHSKCNFKLGMSYFKLKQWKEANEFIFKALTIDPSKKSWGVQLKQTENHLNNTYTATKLWWKEVEDLKKQIQNKGKNFFICRDLAIALENMKRYHEAADYYKQAIELNDKKDSMLYYKLGYCYESKGHDSEPNIELSKKYYDKAIKYDEELDAQKFGIGIFHEKQGLWQEANKAYLEYYQKTQNLENDDLLYKIAFSFEKLYDWPHAEIYYKEILKYNYQNSYIHYRLGYVLERQNKLEESLVYYKECSNRANELPQKIFFKIGEILTKLNRPEEAVKFFLYTQDYKDASNYKDVNFSKSAYFYQKCIYTEFYESEKVIDTFILYQSHTARNMSCNPYAIFKYLLQHSDFKNYIHIWAVNDIESVPKKYKKLKNVVLVKPGSVLYLKYLACAKYLINSGSFFRFFIRKKEQKYLATWHGTPLKFLGKDIKRGFLDYEVTQKDFLQSTHIIAPNKHTASVLIDRYDIEGIYSGMVYESGYPRIDTTINITDAEKKLIKKQLGIKEDKKIILYAPTYRNSFEKADLNFEQVRKDIEILQESTDYTVLYRGHYTTEQNTNILSVSREIDTNELLSIVDVLITDYSSIFFDFMVLERPIIFYAYDYEQYKNEHGLYFDYIKLECQNCTNITEVVGKLNNPVKLKQCIIRSDIAQNFISYEDGNATKRVVDMFFFDTYNNDRIYKKNTTEKKQILISSGLFAKNGITSSFLNFINAIDLNFYSIYLAVDTWQLKGKKDVVEKLRRLNEKIHILGNPNIISQTMEENYLLNHPVYKISRTNEAQEKIFSNIFSRDFRCLYGESKFDGLISFDGYTELWIYRFAYAETNAKKIIYLHSDMLNEYNIRYPYLER
;
A
#
# COMPACT_ATOMS: atom_id res chain seq x y z
N MET A 1 13.99 -27.51 45.37
CA MET A 1 15.19 -26.71 45.05
C MET A 1 15.61 -26.88 43.59
N MET A 2 15.82 -28.08 43.05
CA MET A 2 16.28 -28.31 41.67
C MET A 2 15.33 -27.80 40.57
N PHE A 3 13.99 -27.87 40.74
CA PHE A 3 13.03 -27.30 39.79
C PHE A 3 13.30 -25.81 39.61
N TRP A 4 13.35 -25.02 40.66
CA TRP A 4 13.54 -23.57 40.61
C TRP A 4 14.89 -23.19 39.99
N MET A 5 15.94 -23.98 40.26
CA MET A 5 17.25 -23.75 39.66
C MET A 5 17.16 -23.89 38.11
N TYR A 6 16.60 -24.97 37.63
CA TYR A 6 16.43 -25.15 36.16
C TYR A 6 15.46 -24.13 35.56
N TYR A 7 14.38 -23.79 36.25
CA TYR A 7 13.46 -22.76 35.79
C TYR A 7 14.14 -21.39 35.67
N PHE A 8 14.92 -20.98 36.65
CA PHE A 8 15.66 -19.71 36.61
C PHE A 8 16.74 -19.68 35.50
N PHE A 9 17.48 -20.77 35.32
CA PHE A 9 18.39 -20.87 34.19
C PHE A 9 17.65 -20.79 32.84
N GLY A 10 16.52 -21.46 32.70
CA GLY A 10 15.65 -21.32 31.51
C GLY A 10 15.22 -19.88 31.27
N ILE A 11 14.78 -19.17 32.30
CA ILE A 11 14.41 -17.74 32.24
C ILE A 11 15.60 -16.86 31.85
N TRP A 12 16.79 -17.14 32.42
CA TRP A 12 17.99 -16.38 32.14
C TRP A 12 18.42 -16.54 30.67
N TYR A 13 18.46 -17.79 30.15
CA TYR A 13 18.76 -18.04 28.74
C TYR A 13 17.70 -17.44 27.81
N TYR A 14 16.41 -17.48 28.19
CA TYR A 14 15.32 -16.92 27.39
C TYR A 14 15.43 -15.39 27.27
N HIS A 15 15.56 -14.68 28.40
CA HIS A 15 15.47 -13.21 28.44
C HIS A 15 16.83 -12.52 28.25
N LYS A 16 17.89 -12.99 28.90
CA LYS A 16 19.19 -12.33 28.89
C LYS A 16 20.10 -12.76 27.75
N LYS A 17 20.17 -14.05 27.46
CA LYS A 17 21.04 -14.58 26.41
C LYS A 17 20.32 -14.77 25.07
N LYS A 18 18.97 -14.77 25.06
CA LYS A 18 18.11 -15.03 23.87
C LYS A 18 18.48 -16.36 23.16
N ASP A 19 19.06 -17.31 23.87
CA ASP A 19 19.38 -18.65 23.40
C ASP A 19 18.17 -19.57 23.71
N TYR A 20 17.23 -19.56 22.78
CA TYR A 20 15.95 -20.29 22.95
C TYR A 20 16.11 -21.81 22.98
N LYS A 21 17.16 -22.37 22.31
CA LYS A 21 17.45 -23.81 22.37
C LYS A 21 17.94 -24.24 23.75
N LYS A 22 18.86 -23.50 24.35
CA LYS A 22 19.29 -23.75 25.75
C LYS A 22 18.15 -23.50 26.72
N ALA A 23 17.34 -22.46 26.53
CA ALA A 23 16.16 -22.20 27.34
C ALA A 23 15.20 -23.41 27.34
N GLN A 24 14.89 -23.98 26.16
CA GLN A 24 14.09 -25.23 26.04
C GLN A 24 14.67 -26.36 26.89
N SER A 25 15.96 -26.64 26.75
CA SER A 25 16.60 -27.72 27.52
C SER A 25 16.44 -27.54 29.02
N TYR A 26 16.58 -26.32 29.53
CA TYR A 26 16.42 -26.03 30.94
C TYR A 26 14.95 -26.08 31.39
N PHE A 27 14.02 -25.59 30.61
CA PHE A 27 12.58 -25.70 30.93
C PHE A 27 12.10 -27.15 30.92
N LEU A 28 12.57 -27.97 29.97
CA LEU A 28 12.28 -29.40 29.96
C LEU A 28 12.82 -30.13 31.19
N LYS A 29 14.05 -29.77 31.64
CA LYS A 29 14.62 -30.32 32.89
C LYS A 29 13.84 -29.89 34.12
N ALA A 30 13.29 -28.68 34.11
CA ALA A 30 12.40 -28.21 35.17
C ALA A 30 11.07 -28.99 35.16
N LEU A 31 10.42 -29.12 34.01
CA LEU A 31 9.14 -29.83 33.89
C LEU A 31 9.24 -31.32 34.18
N LYS A 32 10.38 -31.97 33.97
CA LYS A 32 10.64 -33.35 34.47
C LYS A 32 10.56 -33.49 36.00
N ARG A 33 10.67 -32.36 36.73
CA ARG A 33 10.56 -32.34 38.19
C ARG A 33 9.22 -31.88 38.70
N GLN A 34 8.56 -31.03 37.93
CA GLN A 34 7.22 -30.53 38.25
C GLN A 34 6.46 -30.27 36.94
N GLU A 35 5.75 -31.26 36.42
CA GLU A 35 5.13 -31.25 35.11
C GLU A 35 3.98 -30.22 35.00
N GLU A 36 3.21 -30.05 36.08
CA GLU A 36 2.05 -29.15 36.11
C GLU A 36 2.38 -27.72 36.54
N HIS A 37 3.47 -27.17 36.05
CA HIS A 37 3.83 -25.79 36.34
C HIS A 37 3.48 -24.88 35.15
N SER A 38 2.36 -24.14 35.24
CA SER A 38 1.80 -23.36 34.15
C SER A 38 2.77 -22.36 33.50
N LYS A 39 3.46 -21.54 34.33
CA LYS A 39 4.46 -20.58 33.82
C LYS A 39 5.65 -21.23 33.12
N CYS A 40 6.08 -22.43 33.56
CA CYS A 40 7.16 -23.15 32.91
C CYS A 40 6.74 -23.69 31.55
N ASN A 41 5.55 -24.33 31.47
CA ASN A 41 4.97 -24.78 30.23
C ASN A 41 4.80 -23.61 29.24
N PHE A 42 4.28 -22.47 29.69
CA PHE A 42 4.15 -21.28 28.84
C PHE A 42 5.50 -20.79 28.31
N LYS A 43 6.54 -20.68 29.16
CA LYS A 43 7.87 -20.24 28.72
C LYS A 43 8.55 -21.24 27.77
N LEU A 44 8.32 -22.51 27.97
CA LEU A 44 8.76 -23.55 27.04
C LEU A 44 8.04 -23.40 25.69
N GLY A 45 6.73 -23.27 25.69
CA GLY A 45 5.94 -23.02 24.49
C GLY A 45 6.39 -21.74 23.75
N MET A 46 6.66 -20.66 24.47
CA MET A 46 7.21 -19.43 23.88
C MET A 46 8.64 -19.59 23.33
N SER A 47 9.44 -20.50 23.90
CA SER A 47 10.77 -20.83 23.34
C SER A 47 10.62 -21.56 22.00
N TYR A 48 9.71 -22.51 21.91
CA TYR A 48 9.34 -23.16 20.65
C TYR A 48 8.79 -22.17 19.62
N PHE A 49 7.93 -21.24 20.05
CA PHE A 49 7.41 -20.16 19.20
C PHE A 49 8.52 -19.31 18.59
N LYS A 50 9.52 -18.91 19.39
CA LYS A 50 10.68 -18.13 18.90
C LYS A 50 11.56 -18.91 17.91
N LEU A 51 11.55 -20.22 17.98
CA LEU A 51 12.25 -21.12 17.05
C LEU A 51 11.39 -21.55 15.85
N LYS A 52 10.18 -21.00 15.70
CA LYS A 52 9.21 -21.33 14.65
C LYS A 52 8.78 -22.81 14.64
N GLN A 53 8.84 -23.49 15.77
CA GLN A 53 8.36 -24.85 15.99
C GLN A 53 6.92 -24.77 16.48
N TRP A 54 6.00 -24.56 15.53
CA TRP A 54 4.63 -24.14 15.82
C TRP A 54 3.78 -25.19 16.51
N LYS A 55 4.00 -26.48 16.19
CA LYS A 55 3.28 -27.60 16.77
C LYS A 55 3.56 -27.76 18.26
N GLU A 56 4.82 -27.80 18.60
CA GLU A 56 5.29 -27.89 20.00
C GLU A 56 4.95 -26.62 20.78
N ALA A 57 5.05 -25.45 20.12
CA ALA A 57 4.63 -24.18 20.72
C ALA A 57 3.15 -24.21 21.13
N ASN A 58 2.28 -24.68 20.25
CA ASN A 58 0.85 -24.80 20.48
C ASN A 58 0.55 -25.74 21.64
N GLU A 59 1.16 -26.92 21.63
CA GLU A 59 0.97 -27.95 22.67
C GLU A 59 1.33 -27.43 24.07
N PHE A 60 2.50 -26.83 24.25
CA PHE A 60 2.94 -26.34 25.57
C PHE A 60 2.21 -25.07 26.02
N ILE A 61 1.80 -24.18 25.11
CA ILE A 61 0.96 -23.03 25.47
C ILE A 61 -0.45 -23.49 25.86
N PHE A 62 -1.02 -24.45 25.14
CA PHE A 62 -2.31 -25.04 25.46
C PHE A 62 -2.26 -25.73 26.85
N LYS A 63 -1.23 -26.56 27.11
CA LYS A 63 -1.00 -27.19 28.43
C LYS A 63 -0.89 -26.15 29.55
N ALA A 64 -0.21 -25.04 29.30
CA ALA A 64 -0.10 -23.94 30.28
C ALA A 64 -1.46 -23.33 30.61
N LEU A 65 -2.30 -23.09 29.61
CA LEU A 65 -3.64 -22.53 29.78
C LEU A 65 -4.61 -23.52 30.45
N THR A 66 -4.46 -24.80 30.18
CA THR A 66 -5.24 -25.85 30.86
C THR A 66 -4.93 -25.88 32.35
N ILE A 67 -3.67 -25.66 32.72
CA ILE A 67 -3.25 -25.62 34.15
C ILE A 67 -3.67 -24.29 34.82
N ASP A 68 -3.62 -23.14 34.10
CA ASP A 68 -3.99 -21.83 34.64
C ASP A 68 -4.85 -21.04 33.62
N PRO A 69 -6.18 -21.29 33.58
CA PRO A 69 -7.09 -20.60 32.64
C PRO A 69 -7.25 -19.10 32.90
N SER A 70 -6.81 -18.60 34.06
CA SER A 70 -6.92 -17.17 34.42
C SER A 70 -6.03 -16.28 33.55
N LYS A 71 -5.02 -16.81 32.89
CA LYS A 71 -4.03 -16.12 32.07
C LYS A 71 -4.52 -15.84 30.65
N LYS A 72 -5.58 -15.03 30.51
CA LYS A 72 -6.19 -14.67 29.19
C LYS A 72 -5.16 -14.18 28.15
N SER A 73 -4.09 -13.52 28.57
CA SER A 73 -3.02 -13.04 27.66
C SER A 73 -2.27 -14.18 26.94
N TRP A 74 -2.22 -15.39 27.53
CA TRP A 74 -1.59 -16.56 26.87
C TRP A 74 -2.46 -17.13 25.77
N GLY A 75 -3.78 -16.92 25.82
CA GLY A 75 -4.70 -17.30 24.75
C GLY A 75 -4.43 -16.58 23.44
N VAL A 76 -3.92 -15.36 23.50
CA VAL A 76 -3.50 -14.61 22.31
C VAL A 76 -2.33 -15.31 21.60
N GLN A 77 -1.33 -15.79 22.36
CA GLN A 77 -0.20 -16.54 21.80
C GLN A 77 -0.62 -17.93 21.31
N LEU A 78 -1.56 -18.60 21.97
CA LEU A 78 -2.13 -19.84 21.48
C LEU A 78 -2.79 -19.63 20.12
N LYS A 79 -3.64 -18.61 20.00
CA LYS A 79 -4.30 -18.26 18.74
C LYS A 79 -3.30 -17.89 17.62
N GLN A 80 -2.18 -17.27 17.98
CA GLN A 80 -1.10 -16.99 17.02
C GLN A 80 -0.43 -18.27 16.53
N THR A 81 -0.16 -19.24 17.42
CA THR A 81 0.39 -20.56 17.01
C THR A 81 -0.60 -21.34 16.17
N GLU A 82 -1.88 -21.31 16.51
CA GLU A 82 -2.95 -21.92 15.71
C GLU A 82 -3.06 -21.31 14.32
N ASN A 83 -2.99 -20.00 14.20
CA ASN A 83 -2.98 -19.33 12.90
C ASN A 83 -1.77 -19.72 12.05
N HIS A 84 -0.57 -19.84 12.65
CA HIS A 84 0.60 -20.33 11.93
C HIS A 84 0.47 -21.80 11.52
N LEU A 85 -0.13 -22.65 12.36
CA LEU A 85 -0.43 -24.03 12.04
C LEU A 85 -1.50 -24.12 10.93
N ASN A 86 -2.57 -23.36 11.02
CA ASN A 86 -3.64 -23.36 10.03
C ASN A 86 -3.17 -22.85 8.66
N ASN A 87 -2.33 -21.84 8.59
CA ASN A 87 -1.72 -21.39 7.32
C ASN A 87 -0.79 -22.44 6.70
N THR A 88 -0.18 -23.29 7.50
CA THR A 88 0.65 -24.42 7.01
C THR A 88 -0.21 -25.68 6.73
N TYR A 89 -1.33 -25.85 7.42
CA TYR A 89 -2.20 -27.02 7.36
C TYR A 89 -3.26 -26.98 6.26
N THR A 90 -3.73 -25.81 5.83
CA THR A 90 -4.86 -25.72 4.89
C THR A 90 -4.50 -26.26 3.50
N ALA A 91 -3.33 -25.93 2.97
CA ALA A 91 -2.90 -26.47 1.68
C ALA A 91 -2.60 -27.99 1.78
N THR A 92 -1.94 -28.45 2.84
CA THR A 92 -1.58 -29.87 3.04
C THR A 92 -2.82 -30.74 3.35
N LYS A 93 -3.83 -30.19 4.03
CA LYS A 93 -5.05 -30.91 4.40
C LYS A 93 -5.98 -31.17 3.20
N LEU A 94 -6.03 -30.25 2.22
CA LEU A 94 -6.77 -30.44 0.98
C LEU A 94 -6.17 -31.56 0.13
N TRP A 95 -4.85 -31.57 -0.07
CA TRP A 95 -4.14 -32.60 -0.84
C TRP A 95 -4.21 -33.96 -0.13
N TRP A 96 -4.17 -33.98 1.20
CA TRP A 96 -4.28 -35.24 1.95
C TRP A 96 -5.67 -35.87 1.77
N LYS A 97 -6.73 -35.06 1.80
CA LYS A 97 -8.10 -35.53 1.55
C LYS A 97 -8.26 -36.04 0.12
N GLU A 98 -7.68 -35.36 -0.84
CA GLU A 98 -7.71 -35.78 -2.25
C GLU A 98 -6.97 -37.11 -2.46
N VAL A 99 -5.82 -37.28 -1.83
CA VAL A 99 -5.06 -38.54 -1.83
C VAL A 99 -5.91 -39.68 -1.24
N GLU A 100 -6.61 -39.44 -0.13
CA GLU A 100 -7.46 -40.41 0.51
C GLU A 100 -8.66 -40.81 -0.37
N ASP A 101 -9.31 -39.83 -0.97
CA ASP A 101 -10.47 -40.03 -1.84
C ASP A 101 -10.06 -40.76 -3.14
N LEU A 102 -8.94 -40.42 -3.74
CA LEU A 102 -8.40 -41.11 -4.93
C LEU A 102 -7.95 -42.55 -4.61
N LYS A 103 -7.34 -42.79 -3.44
CA LYS A 103 -6.99 -44.15 -2.99
C LYS A 103 -8.26 -44.98 -2.79
N LYS A 104 -9.34 -44.43 -2.22
CA LYS A 104 -10.66 -45.09 -2.12
C LYS A 104 -11.26 -45.40 -3.49
N GLN A 105 -11.11 -44.48 -4.46
CA GLN A 105 -11.56 -44.72 -5.83
C GLN A 105 -10.80 -45.88 -6.49
N ILE A 106 -9.50 -46.01 -6.27
CA ILE A 106 -8.70 -47.16 -6.74
C ILE A 106 -9.22 -48.48 -6.13
N GLN A 107 -9.56 -48.50 -4.81
CA GLN A 107 -10.11 -49.68 -4.16
C GLN A 107 -11.47 -50.08 -4.71
N ASN A 108 -12.36 -49.14 -5.00
CA ASN A 108 -13.72 -49.38 -5.41
C ASN A 108 -13.89 -49.61 -6.92
N LYS A 109 -13.10 -48.97 -7.77
CA LYS A 109 -13.23 -48.92 -9.26
C LYS A 109 -12.05 -49.49 -10.01
N GLY A 110 -10.98 -49.87 -9.32
CA GLY A 110 -9.72 -50.29 -9.93
C GLY A 110 -8.84 -49.11 -10.35
N LYS A 111 -7.63 -49.44 -10.78
CA LYS A 111 -6.66 -48.48 -11.29
C LYS A 111 -7.02 -48.09 -12.72
N ASN A 112 -7.02 -46.78 -13.03
CA ASN A 112 -7.04 -46.28 -14.37
C ASN A 112 -6.06 -45.10 -14.52
N PHE A 113 -5.79 -44.74 -15.78
CA PHE A 113 -4.84 -43.67 -16.11
C PHE A 113 -5.09 -42.36 -15.34
N PHE A 114 -6.31 -41.85 -15.38
CA PHE A 114 -6.66 -40.56 -14.79
C PHE A 114 -6.48 -40.57 -13.26
N ILE A 115 -6.96 -41.60 -12.60
CA ILE A 115 -6.86 -41.71 -11.12
C ILE A 115 -5.40 -41.84 -10.68
N CYS A 116 -4.57 -42.61 -11.40
CA CYS A 116 -3.15 -42.76 -11.07
C CYS A 116 -2.39 -41.46 -11.30
N ARG A 117 -2.66 -40.74 -12.39
CA ARG A 117 -2.06 -39.44 -12.68
C ARG A 117 -2.42 -38.39 -11.63
N ASP A 118 -3.71 -38.24 -11.32
CA ASP A 118 -4.19 -37.24 -10.37
C ASP A 118 -3.71 -37.54 -8.94
N LEU A 119 -3.62 -38.78 -8.58
CA LEU A 119 -3.01 -39.20 -7.31
C LEU A 119 -1.52 -38.91 -7.23
N ALA A 120 -0.80 -39.11 -8.34
CA ALA A 120 0.61 -38.74 -8.44
C ALA A 120 0.81 -37.22 -8.28
N ILE A 121 -0.04 -36.41 -8.93
CA ILE A 121 -0.02 -34.94 -8.80
C ILE A 121 -0.31 -34.51 -7.35
N ALA A 122 -1.29 -35.08 -6.70
CA ALA A 122 -1.62 -34.76 -5.31
C ALA A 122 -0.47 -35.10 -4.35
N LEU A 123 0.18 -36.24 -4.55
CA LEU A 123 1.35 -36.67 -3.77
C LEU A 123 2.59 -35.78 -4.03
N GLU A 124 2.82 -35.37 -5.29
CA GLU A 124 3.87 -34.40 -5.66
C GLU A 124 3.70 -33.08 -4.91
N ASN A 125 2.47 -32.55 -4.87
CA ASN A 125 2.15 -31.33 -4.12
C ASN A 125 2.34 -31.49 -2.60
N MET A 126 2.21 -32.70 -2.07
CA MET A 126 2.56 -33.02 -0.69
C MET A 126 4.05 -33.28 -0.48
N LYS A 127 4.90 -33.15 -1.50
CA LYS A 127 6.33 -33.47 -1.49
C LYS A 127 6.62 -34.93 -1.11
N ARG A 128 5.72 -35.85 -1.43
CA ARG A 128 5.87 -37.29 -1.30
C ARG A 128 6.30 -37.85 -2.65
N TYR A 129 7.52 -37.52 -3.04
CA TYR A 129 7.98 -37.72 -4.42
C TYR A 129 8.22 -39.20 -4.76
N HIS A 130 8.58 -40.02 -3.79
CA HIS A 130 8.74 -41.46 -4.01
C HIS A 130 7.40 -42.12 -4.37
N GLU A 131 6.37 -41.89 -3.55
CA GLU A 131 5.04 -42.39 -3.85
C GLU A 131 4.46 -41.78 -5.14
N ALA A 132 4.67 -40.49 -5.36
CA ALA A 132 4.26 -39.85 -6.60
C ALA A 132 4.91 -40.52 -7.83
N ALA A 133 6.20 -40.83 -7.77
CA ALA A 133 6.93 -41.51 -8.84
C ALA A 133 6.31 -42.87 -9.14
N ASP A 134 5.90 -43.64 -8.14
CA ASP A 134 5.30 -44.93 -8.35
C ASP A 134 3.92 -44.83 -9.02
N TYR A 135 3.11 -43.82 -8.69
CA TYR A 135 1.85 -43.61 -9.37
C TYR A 135 2.01 -42.99 -10.77
N TYR A 136 3.04 -42.20 -11.00
CA TYR A 136 3.38 -41.76 -12.36
C TYR A 136 3.80 -42.93 -13.25
N LYS A 137 4.59 -43.91 -12.74
CA LYS A 137 4.90 -45.13 -13.47
C LYS A 137 3.65 -45.92 -13.85
N GLN A 138 2.75 -46.11 -12.87
CA GLN A 138 1.47 -46.80 -13.11
C GLN A 138 0.61 -46.04 -14.15
N ALA A 139 0.57 -44.70 -14.09
CA ALA A 139 -0.13 -43.94 -15.10
C ALA A 139 0.49 -44.11 -16.48
N ILE A 140 1.82 -44.18 -16.60
CA ILE A 140 2.53 -44.42 -17.88
C ILE A 140 2.20 -45.82 -18.40
N GLU A 141 2.14 -46.85 -17.56
CA GLU A 141 1.82 -48.24 -17.94
C GLU A 141 0.36 -48.38 -18.42
N LEU A 142 -0.55 -47.58 -17.89
CA LEU A 142 -1.96 -47.56 -18.23
C LEU A 142 -2.30 -46.63 -19.42
N ASN A 143 -1.33 -45.95 -19.98
CA ASN A 143 -1.50 -44.99 -21.08
C ASN A 143 -0.96 -45.61 -22.39
N ASP A 144 -1.84 -45.86 -23.33
CA ASP A 144 -1.46 -46.37 -24.66
C ASP A 144 -0.68 -45.32 -25.49
N LYS A 145 -0.74 -44.07 -25.11
CA LYS A 145 0.03 -42.98 -25.74
C LYS A 145 1.28 -42.67 -24.92
N LYS A 146 2.41 -42.53 -25.60
CA LYS A 146 3.67 -42.10 -25.01
C LYS A 146 3.57 -40.63 -24.64
N ASP A 147 3.25 -40.34 -23.39
CA ASP A 147 3.05 -39.00 -22.85
C ASP A 147 4.38 -38.48 -22.25
N SER A 148 5.04 -37.59 -22.94
CA SER A 148 6.32 -37.01 -22.57
C SER A 148 6.25 -36.24 -21.23
N MET A 149 5.11 -35.62 -20.95
CA MET A 149 4.92 -34.86 -19.69
C MET A 149 4.94 -35.79 -18.48
N LEU A 150 4.37 -36.99 -18.56
CA LEU A 150 4.43 -37.97 -17.48
C LEU A 150 5.88 -38.42 -17.20
N TYR A 151 6.68 -38.65 -18.25
CA TYR A 151 8.09 -38.95 -18.10
C TYR A 151 8.88 -37.79 -17.49
N TYR A 152 8.56 -36.56 -17.89
CA TYR A 152 9.13 -35.36 -17.26
C TYR A 152 8.80 -35.26 -15.77
N LYS A 153 7.53 -35.42 -15.40
CA LYS A 153 7.07 -35.42 -14.00
C LYS A 153 7.73 -36.54 -13.19
N LEU A 154 7.91 -37.69 -13.78
CA LEU A 154 8.61 -38.80 -13.15
C LEU A 154 10.08 -38.47 -12.92
N GLY A 155 10.76 -37.86 -13.88
CA GLY A 155 12.11 -37.34 -13.75
C GLY A 155 12.21 -36.31 -12.62
N TYR A 156 11.27 -35.38 -12.54
CA TYR A 156 11.16 -34.35 -11.48
C TYR A 156 11.01 -34.98 -10.09
N CYS A 157 10.18 -36.02 -9.94
CA CYS A 157 10.02 -36.72 -8.67
C CYS A 157 11.35 -37.37 -8.21
N TYR A 158 12.13 -37.93 -9.12
CA TYR A 158 13.42 -38.52 -8.76
C TYR A 158 14.52 -37.47 -8.48
N GLU A 159 14.41 -36.29 -9.04
CA GLU A 159 15.31 -35.18 -8.78
C GLU A 159 15.07 -34.55 -7.39
N SER A 160 13.83 -34.58 -6.93
CA SER A 160 13.37 -33.76 -5.82
C SER A 160 13.58 -34.43 -4.47
N LYS A 161 14.11 -33.65 -3.49
CA LYS A 161 14.16 -34.07 -2.10
C LYS A 161 12.81 -33.82 -1.44
N GLY A 162 12.19 -34.87 -0.92
CA GLY A 162 10.88 -34.79 -0.29
C GLY A 162 10.83 -35.33 1.13
N HIS A 163 9.61 -35.59 1.59
CA HIS A 163 9.38 -36.21 2.90
C HIS A 163 9.66 -37.70 2.91
N ASP A 164 9.63 -38.36 1.77
CA ASP A 164 9.74 -39.80 1.56
C ASP A 164 10.85 -40.20 0.58
N SER A 165 11.66 -39.25 0.10
CA SER A 165 12.63 -39.49 -0.96
C SER A 165 13.92 -38.68 -0.81
N GLU A 166 15.04 -39.31 -1.15
CA GLU A 166 16.29 -38.63 -1.48
C GLU A 166 16.47 -38.63 -3.01
N PRO A 167 17.12 -37.60 -3.57
CA PRO A 167 17.31 -37.49 -5.02
C PRO A 167 18.05 -38.68 -5.63
N ASN A 168 17.54 -39.17 -6.75
CA ASN A 168 18.20 -40.22 -7.56
C ASN A 168 18.52 -39.68 -8.94
N ILE A 169 19.73 -39.26 -9.13
CA ILE A 169 20.23 -38.57 -10.32
C ILE A 169 20.17 -39.47 -11.58
N GLU A 170 20.52 -40.73 -11.47
CA GLU A 170 20.50 -41.63 -12.63
C GLU A 170 19.10 -41.89 -13.16
N LEU A 171 18.17 -42.15 -12.25
CA LEU A 171 16.76 -42.35 -12.63
C LEU A 171 16.14 -41.07 -13.16
N SER A 172 16.43 -39.92 -12.55
CA SER A 172 15.96 -38.64 -13.02
C SER A 172 16.41 -38.37 -14.47
N LYS A 173 17.68 -38.48 -14.76
CA LYS A 173 18.28 -38.35 -16.10
C LYS A 173 17.61 -39.30 -17.10
N LYS A 174 17.51 -40.59 -16.75
CA LYS A 174 16.89 -41.62 -17.61
C LYS A 174 15.46 -41.26 -18.01
N TYR A 175 14.68 -40.69 -17.11
CA TYR A 175 13.31 -40.34 -17.39
C TYR A 175 13.17 -39.00 -18.13
N TYR A 176 14.04 -38.03 -17.90
CA TYR A 176 14.13 -36.83 -18.72
C TYR A 176 14.55 -37.16 -20.17
N ASP A 177 15.55 -38.04 -20.37
CA ASP A 177 15.94 -38.52 -21.70
C ASP A 177 14.78 -39.20 -22.44
N LYS A 178 13.96 -39.99 -21.71
CA LYS A 178 12.76 -40.59 -22.30
C LYS A 178 11.70 -39.54 -22.66
N ALA A 179 11.52 -38.53 -21.81
CA ALA A 179 10.60 -37.46 -22.08
C ALA A 179 10.96 -36.72 -23.38
N ILE A 180 12.25 -36.42 -23.56
CA ILE A 180 12.78 -35.80 -24.79
C ILE A 180 12.56 -36.68 -26.03
N LYS A 181 12.80 -37.98 -25.88
CA LYS A 181 12.65 -38.93 -26.99
C LYS A 181 11.22 -39.04 -27.53
N TYR A 182 10.22 -38.79 -26.69
CA TYR A 182 8.81 -38.93 -27.09
C TYR A 182 8.17 -37.61 -27.53
N ASP A 183 8.84 -36.48 -27.32
CA ASP A 183 8.34 -35.19 -27.77
C ASP A 183 9.52 -34.21 -28.01
N GLU A 184 10.01 -34.20 -29.21
CA GLU A 184 11.08 -33.27 -29.61
C GLU A 184 10.62 -31.81 -29.66
N GLU A 185 9.29 -31.57 -29.63
CA GLU A 185 8.70 -30.24 -29.65
C GLU A 185 8.42 -29.69 -28.22
N LEU A 186 8.56 -30.51 -27.20
CA LEU A 186 8.25 -30.04 -25.83
C LEU A 186 9.39 -29.17 -25.27
N ASP A 187 9.28 -27.88 -25.53
CA ASP A 187 10.23 -26.84 -25.14
C ASP A 187 10.47 -26.75 -23.60
N ALA A 188 9.49 -27.08 -22.79
CA ALA A 188 9.61 -27.12 -21.33
C ALA A 188 10.64 -28.15 -20.82
N GLN A 189 10.99 -29.18 -21.61
CA GLN A 189 11.85 -30.28 -21.17
C GLN A 189 13.33 -29.91 -21.19
N LYS A 190 13.81 -29.23 -22.23
CA LYS A 190 15.21 -28.78 -22.29
C LYS A 190 15.52 -27.75 -21.21
N PHE A 191 14.53 -26.90 -20.90
CA PHE A 191 14.63 -25.98 -19.76
C PHE A 191 14.72 -26.72 -18.44
N GLY A 192 13.92 -27.78 -18.25
CA GLY A 192 13.97 -28.66 -17.08
C GLY A 192 15.30 -29.39 -16.91
N ILE A 193 15.95 -29.85 -18.01
CA ILE A 193 17.28 -30.45 -17.98
C ILE A 193 18.33 -29.43 -17.53
N GLY A 194 18.25 -28.20 -18.01
CA GLY A 194 19.11 -27.12 -17.55
C GLY A 194 18.99 -26.87 -16.05
N ILE A 195 17.77 -26.82 -15.53
CA ILE A 195 17.51 -26.69 -14.09
C ILE A 195 18.07 -27.88 -13.29
N PHE A 196 17.96 -29.10 -13.83
CA PHE A 196 18.53 -30.28 -13.22
C PHE A 196 20.04 -30.19 -13.07
N HIS A 197 20.75 -29.84 -14.14
CA HIS A 197 22.20 -29.65 -14.11
C HIS A 197 22.61 -28.51 -13.16
N GLU A 198 21.87 -27.41 -13.15
CA GLU A 198 22.07 -26.30 -12.21
C GLU A 198 22.00 -26.74 -10.76
N LYS A 199 21.01 -27.57 -10.39
CA LYS A 199 20.86 -28.09 -9.01
C LYS A 199 22.02 -29.02 -8.61
N GLN A 200 22.65 -29.68 -9.58
CA GLN A 200 23.83 -30.49 -9.35
C GLN A 200 25.15 -29.69 -9.36
N GLY A 201 25.08 -28.41 -9.62
CA GLY A 201 26.25 -27.54 -9.75
C GLY A 201 27.02 -27.74 -11.06
N LEU A 202 26.48 -28.48 -12.02
CA LEU A 202 27.04 -28.74 -13.34
C LEU A 202 26.72 -27.57 -14.27
N TRP A 203 27.44 -26.46 -14.06
CA TRP A 203 27.09 -25.18 -14.71
C TRP A 203 27.36 -25.17 -16.22
N GLN A 204 28.34 -25.93 -16.71
CA GLN A 204 28.62 -26.06 -18.16
C GLN A 204 27.47 -26.76 -18.88
N GLU A 205 27.02 -27.86 -18.33
CA GLU A 205 25.91 -28.66 -18.88
C GLU A 205 24.59 -27.89 -18.78
N ALA A 206 24.37 -27.18 -17.66
CA ALA A 206 23.21 -26.32 -17.48
C ALA A 206 23.18 -25.19 -18.53
N ASN A 207 24.31 -24.50 -18.70
CA ASN A 207 24.44 -23.41 -19.68
C ASN A 207 24.17 -23.92 -21.11
N LYS A 208 24.78 -25.07 -21.47
CA LYS A 208 24.55 -25.68 -22.77
C LYS A 208 23.07 -26.00 -23.02
N ALA A 209 22.42 -26.62 -22.07
CA ALA A 209 20.99 -26.95 -22.16
C ALA A 209 20.09 -25.71 -22.31
N TYR A 210 20.39 -24.65 -21.55
CA TYR A 210 19.66 -23.37 -21.65
C TYR A 210 19.88 -22.68 -22.99
N LEU A 211 21.12 -22.67 -23.52
CA LEU A 211 21.42 -22.07 -24.81
C LEU A 211 20.78 -22.85 -25.97
N GLU A 212 20.81 -24.20 -25.96
CA GLU A 212 20.12 -25.02 -26.94
C GLU A 212 18.61 -24.75 -26.96
N TYR A 213 18.00 -24.60 -25.77
CA TYR A 213 16.60 -24.24 -25.63
C TYR A 213 16.31 -22.84 -26.17
N TYR A 214 17.15 -21.85 -25.85
CA TYR A 214 17.04 -20.48 -26.33
C TYR A 214 17.16 -20.39 -27.87
N GLN A 215 18.12 -21.10 -28.47
CA GLN A 215 18.30 -21.14 -29.92
C GLN A 215 17.10 -21.74 -30.64
N LYS A 216 16.47 -22.76 -30.05
CA LYS A 216 15.33 -23.45 -30.63
C LYS A 216 14.05 -22.59 -30.54
N THR A 217 13.82 -21.89 -29.42
CA THR A 217 12.58 -21.16 -29.18
C THR A 217 12.60 -19.74 -29.71
N GLN A 218 13.78 -19.16 -29.84
CA GLN A 218 13.99 -17.73 -30.15
C GLN A 218 13.10 -16.78 -29.34
N ASN A 219 12.67 -17.22 -28.13
CA ASN A 219 11.78 -16.47 -27.28
C ASN A 219 12.56 -15.44 -26.47
N LEU A 220 12.79 -14.28 -27.08
CA LEU A 220 13.51 -13.14 -26.50
C LEU A 220 12.78 -12.49 -25.31
N GLU A 221 11.50 -12.76 -25.12
CA GLU A 221 10.70 -12.17 -24.02
C GLU A 221 10.64 -13.08 -22.77
N ASN A 222 11.38 -14.18 -22.71
CA ASN A 222 11.41 -15.07 -21.56
C ASN A 222 12.51 -14.66 -20.57
N ASP A 223 12.15 -13.75 -19.64
CA ASP A 223 13.07 -13.24 -18.62
C ASP A 223 13.72 -14.35 -17.78
N ASP A 224 12.99 -15.42 -17.47
CA ASP A 224 13.49 -16.51 -16.62
C ASP A 224 14.56 -17.33 -17.35
N LEU A 225 14.36 -17.63 -18.62
CA LEU A 225 15.37 -18.33 -19.45
C LEU A 225 16.62 -17.48 -19.62
N LEU A 226 16.47 -16.20 -20.00
CA LEU A 226 17.60 -15.29 -20.15
C LEU A 226 18.37 -15.13 -18.85
N TYR A 227 17.65 -15.06 -17.71
CA TYR A 227 18.27 -15.02 -16.39
C TYR A 227 19.08 -16.31 -16.11
N LYS A 228 18.53 -17.49 -16.39
CA LYS A 228 19.21 -18.76 -16.20
C LYS A 228 20.50 -18.86 -17.03
N ILE A 229 20.44 -18.40 -18.27
CA ILE A 229 21.64 -18.33 -19.15
C ILE A 229 22.67 -17.36 -18.54
N ALA A 230 22.28 -16.14 -18.23
CA ALA A 230 23.17 -15.15 -17.66
C ALA A 230 23.81 -15.64 -16.36
N PHE A 231 23.00 -16.24 -15.46
CA PHE A 231 23.45 -16.75 -14.18
C PHE A 231 24.40 -17.96 -14.32
N SER A 232 24.16 -18.85 -15.28
CA SER A 232 25.08 -19.97 -15.53
C SER A 232 26.42 -19.48 -16.07
N PHE A 233 26.47 -18.48 -16.95
CA PHE A 233 27.71 -17.83 -17.36
C PHE A 233 28.44 -17.17 -16.17
N GLU A 234 27.67 -16.50 -15.30
CA GLU A 234 28.23 -15.90 -14.07
C GLU A 234 28.88 -16.95 -13.17
N LYS A 235 28.29 -18.14 -13.04
CA LYS A 235 28.83 -19.27 -12.28
C LYS A 235 30.08 -19.88 -12.93
N LEU A 236 30.18 -19.76 -14.23
CA LEU A 236 31.35 -20.17 -15.01
C LEU A 236 32.46 -19.10 -15.05
N TYR A 237 32.24 -17.96 -14.37
CA TYR A 237 33.14 -16.80 -14.39
C TYR A 237 33.29 -16.16 -15.78
N ASP A 238 32.37 -16.44 -16.70
CA ASP A 238 32.30 -15.82 -18.03
C ASP A 238 31.48 -14.54 -17.94
N TRP A 239 32.11 -13.51 -17.41
CA TRP A 239 31.49 -12.23 -17.15
C TRP A 239 30.98 -11.51 -18.41
N PRO A 240 31.72 -11.53 -19.55
CA PRO A 240 31.26 -10.87 -20.78
C PRO A 240 29.93 -11.43 -21.30
N HIS A 241 29.79 -12.78 -21.34
CA HIS A 241 28.52 -13.38 -21.78
C HIS A 241 27.41 -13.17 -20.75
N ALA A 242 27.68 -13.24 -19.46
CA ALA A 242 26.70 -12.92 -18.43
C ALA A 242 26.17 -11.48 -18.59
N GLU A 243 27.05 -10.52 -18.88
CA GLU A 243 26.70 -9.11 -19.14
C GLU A 243 25.71 -8.98 -20.31
N ILE A 244 25.98 -9.68 -21.43
CA ILE A 244 25.12 -9.62 -22.62
C ILE A 244 23.68 -10.04 -22.28
N TYR A 245 23.50 -11.18 -21.63
CA TYR A 245 22.17 -11.71 -21.33
C TYR A 245 21.45 -10.90 -20.23
N TYR A 246 22.15 -10.39 -19.21
CA TYR A 246 21.51 -9.46 -18.25
C TYR A 246 21.09 -8.15 -18.92
N LYS A 247 21.87 -7.59 -19.85
CA LYS A 247 21.48 -6.43 -20.63
C LYS A 247 20.27 -6.72 -21.53
N GLU A 248 20.19 -7.95 -22.08
CA GLU A 248 19.05 -8.36 -22.90
C GLU A 248 17.75 -8.35 -22.09
N ILE A 249 17.75 -8.90 -20.87
CA ILE A 249 16.57 -8.86 -19.97
C ILE A 249 16.13 -7.41 -19.73
N LEU A 250 17.05 -6.49 -19.48
CA LEU A 250 16.72 -5.10 -19.19
C LEU A 250 16.12 -4.35 -20.39
N LYS A 251 16.23 -4.83 -21.63
CA LYS A 251 15.52 -4.26 -22.78
C LYS A 251 14.01 -4.46 -22.68
N TYR A 252 13.58 -5.56 -22.09
CA TYR A 252 12.17 -5.95 -21.94
C TYR A 252 11.62 -5.67 -20.55
N ASN A 253 12.46 -5.76 -19.51
CA ASN A 253 12.08 -5.59 -18.13
C ASN A 253 13.05 -4.68 -17.37
N TYR A 254 13.09 -3.41 -17.78
CA TYR A 254 13.99 -2.41 -17.18
C TYR A 254 13.68 -2.12 -15.70
N GLN A 255 12.48 -2.46 -15.21
CA GLN A 255 12.07 -2.22 -13.82
C GLN A 255 12.61 -3.28 -12.84
N ASN A 256 13.22 -4.35 -13.31
CA ASN A 256 13.70 -5.43 -12.45
C ASN A 256 14.98 -5.02 -11.69
N SER A 257 14.81 -4.60 -10.43
CA SER A 257 15.92 -4.15 -9.56
C SER A 257 16.98 -5.24 -9.33
N TYR A 258 16.55 -6.51 -9.29
CA TYR A 258 17.47 -7.63 -9.07
C TYR A 258 18.41 -7.83 -10.27
N ILE A 259 17.92 -7.67 -11.49
CA ILE A 259 18.78 -7.76 -12.70
C ILE A 259 19.79 -6.61 -12.74
N HIS A 260 19.40 -5.41 -12.36
CA HIS A 260 20.33 -4.29 -12.20
C HIS A 260 21.45 -4.61 -11.19
N TYR A 261 21.09 -5.25 -10.06
CA TYR A 261 22.10 -5.70 -9.09
C TYR A 261 23.07 -6.71 -9.68
N ARG A 262 22.56 -7.75 -10.37
CA ARG A 262 23.40 -8.81 -10.98
C ARG A 262 24.32 -8.21 -12.04
N LEU A 263 23.82 -7.33 -12.89
CA LEU A 263 24.60 -6.67 -13.91
C LEU A 263 25.66 -5.73 -13.30
N GLY A 264 25.32 -4.97 -12.27
CA GLY A 264 26.27 -4.18 -11.50
C GLY A 264 27.40 -5.06 -10.93
N TYR A 265 27.07 -6.24 -10.38
CA TYR A 265 28.06 -7.19 -9.88
C TYR A 265 28.97 -7.75 -10.99
N VAL A 266 28.40 -8.18 -12.12
CA VAL A 266 29.16 -8.69 -13.27
C VAL A 266 30.14 -7.65 -13.82
N LEU A 267 29.71 -6.39 -13.91
CA LEU A 267 30.56 -5.27 -14.35
C LEU A 267 31.66 -4.95 -13.32
N GLU A 268 31.36 -5.02 -12.02
CA GLU A 268 32.37 -4.88 -10.96
C GLU A 268 33.45 -5.95 -11.10
N ARG A 269 33.08 -7.21 -11.40
CA ARG A 269 34.01 -8.31 -11.61
C ARG A 269 34.88 -8.13 -12.85
N GLN A 270 34.44 -7.40 -13.85
CA GLN A 270 35.19 -6.98 -15.04
C GLN A 270 36.02 -5.72 -14.82
N ASN A 271 36.02 -5.14 -13.61
CA ASN A 271 36.63 -3.85 -13.28
C ASN A 271 36.06 -2.64 -14.07
N LYS A 272 34.84 -2.77 -14.60
CA LYS A 272 34.11 -1.67 -15.25
C LYS A 272 33.35 -0.87 -14.18
N LEU A 273 34.10 -0.16 -13.30
CA LEU A 273 33.57 0.40 -12.06
C LEU A 273 32.53 1.51 -12.29
N GLU A 274 32.73 2.38 -13.26
CA GLU A 274 31.76 3.46 -13.56
C GLU A 274 30.43 2.89 -14.07
N GLU A 275 30.44 1.93 -14.98
CA GLU A 275 29.25 1.26 -15.45
C GLU A 275 28.57 0.48 -14.31
N SER A 276 29.35 -0.24 -13.50
CA SER A 276 28.85 -0.94 -12.31
C SER A 276 28.11 -0.01 -11.35
N LEU A 277 28.66 1.20 -11.12
CA LEU A 277 28.06 2.23 -10.28
C LEU A 277 26.69 2.65 -10.80
N VAL A 278 26.55 2.83 -12.12
CA VAL A 278 25.25 3.17 -12.75
C VAL A 278 24.22 2.09 -12.43
N TYR A 279 24.54 0.82 -12.64
CA TYR A 279 23.57 -0.26 -12.42
C TYR A 279 23.26 -0.52 -10.94
N TYR A 280 24.22 -0.35 -10.03
CA TYR A 280 23.92 -0.40 -8.60
C TYR A 280 23.03 0.78 -8.15
N LYS A 281 23.23 2.00 -8.70
CA LYS A 281 22.31 3.12 -8.47
C LYS A 281 20.91 2.85 -9.04
N GLU A 282 20.82 2.29 -10.25
CA GLU A 282 19.55 1.88 -10.84
C GLU A 282 18.84 0.79 -10.01
N CYS A 283 19.60 -0.17 -9.47
CA CYS A 283 19.06 -1.14 -8.53
C CYS A 283 18.52 -0.47 -7.27
N SER A 284 19.28 0.43 -6.65
CA SER A 284 18.85 1.12 -5.43
C SER A 284 17.59 1.96 -5.65
N ASN A 285 17.47 2.59 -6.82
CA ASN A 285 16.32 3.41 -7.19
C ASN A 285 15.04 2.59 -7.33
N ARG A 286 15.13 1.33 -7.79
CA ARG A 286 14.00 0.45 -8.10
C ARG A 286 13.71 -0.58 -7.00
N ALA A 287 14.53 -0.66 -5.97
CA ALA A 287 14.33 -1.60 -4.88
C ALA A 287 13.00 -1.32 -4.15
N ASN A 288 12.26 -2.39 -3.86
CA ASN A 288 10.97 -2.30 -3.14
C ASN A 288 11.12 -1.91 -1.67
N GLU A 289 12.28 -2.19 -1.09
CA GLU A 289 12.67 -1.85 0.28
C GLU A 289 13.96 -1.06 0.23
N LEU A 290 14.26 -0.33 1.31
CA LEU A 290 15.51 0.42 1.40
C LEU A 290 16.72 -0.52 1.34
N PRO A 291 17.54 -0.42 0.30
CA PRO A 291 18.54 -1.44 0.02
C PRO A 291 19.87 -1.10 0.71
N GLN A 292 19.95 -1.24 2.04
CA GLN A 292 21.17 -0.92 2.81
C GLN A 292 22.42 -1.61 2.25
N LYS A 293 22.32 -2.89 1.84
CA LYS A 293 23.42 -3.64 1.23
C LYS A 293 23.88 -3.02 -0.10
N ILE A 294 22.98 -2.46 -0.86
CA ILE A 294 23.27 -1.82 -2.15
C ILE A 294 23.91 -0.45 -1.93
N PHE A 295 23.45 0.32 -0.96
CA PHE A 295 24.11 1.57 -0.57
C PHE A 295 25.55 1.32 -0.12
N PHE A 296 25.79 0.25 0.65
CA PHE A 296 27.14 -0.14 1.00
C PHE A 296 27.99 -0.43 -0.24
N LYS A 297 27.46 -1.21 -1.19
CA LYS A 297 28.15 -1.50 -2.47
C LYS A 297 28.43 -0.23 -3.27
N ILE A 298 27.48 0.69 -3.37
CA ILE A 298 27.67 1.98 -4.05
C ILE A 298 28.81 2.77 -3.37
N GLY A 299 28.84 2.81 -2.03
CA GLY A 299 29.91 3.45 -1.27
C GLY A 299 31.27 2.82 -1.52
N GLU A 300 31.37 1.47 -1.57
CA GLU A 300 32.60 0.75 -1.91
C GLU A 300 33.10 1.10 -3.33
N ILE A 301 32.22 1.09 -4.33
CA ILE A 301 32.57 1.44 -5.71
C ILE A 301 33.04 2.88 -5.82
N LEU A 302 32.32 3.84 -5.19
CA LEU A 302 32.72 5.24 -5.16
C LEU A 302 34.09 5.44 -4.49
N THR A 303 34.38 4.68 -3.44
CA THR A 303 35.72 4.70 -2.81
C THR A 303 36.79 4.18 -3.76
N LYS A 304 36.55 3.08 -4.48
CA LYS A 304 37.45 2.54 -5.51
C LYS A 304 37.68 3.54 -6.68
N LEU A 305 36.68 4.35 -6.97
CA LEU A 305 36.74 5.42 -8.00
C LEU A 305 37.37 6.71 -7.47
N ASN A 306 37.89 6.72 -6.25
CA ASN A 306 38.49 7.89 -5.60
C ASN A 306 37.50 9.06 -5.45
N ARG A 307 36.23 8.77 -5.14
CA ARG A 307 35.13 9.72 -4.90
C ARG A 307 34.60 9.60 -3.45
N PRO A 308 35.46 9.85 -2.43
CA PRO A 308 35.12 9.57 -1.02
C PRO A 308 33.99 10.45 -0.48
N GLU A 309 33.86 11.70 -0.95
CA GLU A 309 32.80 12.61 -0.51
C GLU A 309 31.39 12.08 -0.88
N GLU A 310 31.26 11.52 -2.10
CA GLU A 310 30.01 10.87 -2.50
C GLU A 310 29.79 9.54 -1.75
N ALA A 311 30.87 8.78 -1.49
CA ALA A 311 30.79 7.51 -0.80
C ALA A 311 30.24 7.67 0.63
N VAL A 312 30.68 8.69 1.36
CA VAL A 312 30.23 8.98 2.74
C VAL A 312 28.71 9.06 2.82
N LYS A 313 28.06 9.73 1.87
CA LYS A 313 26.60 9.83 1.82
C LYS A 313 25.92 8.46 1.81
N PHE A 314 26.41 7.55 0.97
CA PHE A 314 25.84 6.19 0.90
C PHE A 314 26.17 5.35 2.14
N PHE A 315 27.34 5.50 2.71
CA PHE A 315 27.69 4.82 3.96
C PHE A 315 26.84 5.28 5.14
N LEU A 316 26.43 6.54 5.21
CA LEU A 316 25.51 7.03 6.24
C LEU A 316 24.17 6.28 6.26
N TYR A 317 23.68 5.83 5.10
CA TYR A 317 22.47 5.00 5.02
C TYR A 317 22.68 3.53 5.44
N THR A 318 23.93 3.09 5.55
CA THR A 318 24.25 1.69 5.88
C THR A 318 24.71 1.48 7.31
N GLN A 319 25.12 2.55 7.99
CA GLN A 319 25.60 2.47 9.37
C GLN A 319 24.48 1.94 10.27
N ASP A 320 24.81 0.86 10.98
CA ASP A 320 24.04 0.43 12.13
C ASP A 320 24.36 1.39 13.27
N TYR A 321 23.59 2.46 13.41
CA TYR A 321 23.77 3.49 14.46
C TYR A 321 23.72 2.94 15.89
N LYS A 322 23.71 1.59 16.04
CA LYS A 322 23.86 0.94 17.34
C LYS A 322 25.18 1.28 18.05
N ASP A 323 26.24 1.55 17.31
CA ASP A 323 27.53 1.87 17.94
C ASP A 323 27.68 3.34 18.35
N ALA A 324 26.82 4.21 17.82
CA ALA A 324 26.63 5.56 18.36
C ALA A 324 25.83 5.58 19.67
N SER A 325 25.43 4.41 20.17
CA SER A 325 24.53 4.21 21.33
C SER A 325 25.14 4.49 22.71
N ASN A 326 26.33 5.07 22.78
CA ASN A 326 26.76 5.74 24.01
C ASN A 326 25.95 7.03 24.31
N TYR A 327 25.09 7.46 23.38
CA TYR A 327 24.15 8.57 23.55
C TYR A 327 22.75 8.02 23.75
N LYS A 328 22.33 7.94 25.01
CA LYS A 328 21.06 7.35 25.48
C LYS A 328 19.79 8.02 24.94
N ASP A 329 19.88 9.12 24.22
CA ASP A 329 18.74 9.96 23.87
C ASP A 329 18.41 10.11 22.37
N VAL A 330 19.13 9.43 21.49
CA VAL A 330 18.82 9.50 20.07
C VAL A 330 17.99 8.31 19.65
N ASN A 331 16.67 8.44 19.71
CA ASN A 331 15.72 7.52 19.10
C ASN A 331 15.79 7.61 17.57
N PHE A 332 16.84 7.07 16.97
CA PHE A 332 16.84 6.80 15.53
C PHE A 332 15.85 5.69 15.28
N SER A 333 14.66 6.06 14.83
CA SER A 333 13.70 5.11 14.33
C SER A 333 14.32 4.40 13.13
N LYS A 334 14.65 3.11 13.27
CA LYS A 334 15.10 2.22 12.18
C LYS A 334 13.96 1.88 11.21
N SER A 335 12.89 2.67 11.18
CA SER A 335 11.76 2.43 10.31
C SER A 335 12.10 2.81 8.87
N ALA A 336 11.61 2.02 7.92
CA ALA A 336 11.70 2.35 6.50
C ALA A 336 11.17 3.76 6.21
N TYR A 337 10.14 4.18 6.92
CA TYR A 337 9.53 5.50 6.82
C TYR A 337 10.50 6.64 7.16
N PHE A 338 11.36 6.47 8.18
CA PHE A 338 12.37 7.46 8.53
C PHE A 338 13.37 7.66 7.38
N TYR A 339 13.88 6.57 6.82
CA TYR A 339 14.82 6.65 5.68
C TYR A 339 14.17 7.23 4.43
N GLN A 340 12.92 6.85 4.14
CA GLN A 340 12.15 7.42 3.03
C GLN A 340 12.01 8.94 3.15
N LYS A 341 11.71 9.42 4.35
CA LYS A 341 11.63 10.85 4.65
C LYS A 341 12.96 11.56 4.37
N CYS A 342 14.08 11.03 4.87
CA CYS A 342 15.41 11.63 4.65
C CYS A 342 15.78 11.64 3.17
N ILE A 343 15.62 10.52 2.47
CA ILE A 343 15.90 10.40 1.03
C ILE A 343 15.03 11.36 0.22
N TYR A 344 13.73 11.45 0.55
CA TYR A 344 12.84 12.40 -0.13
C TYR A 344 13.32 13.84 0.08
N THR A 345 13.69 14.20 1.31
CA THR A 345 14.16 15.55 1.63
C THR A 345 15.44 15.89 0.87
N GLU A 346 16.37 14.93 0.71
CA GLU A 346 17.54 15.12 -0.12
C GLU A 346 17.19 15.38 -1.59
N PHE A 347 16.27 14.60 -2.17
CA PHE A 347 15.80 14.87 -3.54
C PHE A 347 15.05 16.19 -3.64
N TYR A 348 14.27 16.53 -2.60
CA TYR A 348 13.62 17.84 -2.57
C TYR A 348 14.61 19.00 -2.67
N GLU A 349 15.76 18.93 -2.00
CA GLU A 349 16.78 19.97 -2.03
C GLU A 349 17.65 19.91 -3.30
N SER A 350 18.00 18.72 -3.77
CA SER A 350 19.02 18.54 -4.81
C SER A 350 18.48 18.44 -6.24
N GLU A 351 17.26 17.87 -6.44
CA GLU A 351 16.73 17.63 -7.79
C GLU A 351 16.01 18.86 -8.33
N LYS A 352 16.21 19.16 -9.60
CA LYS A 352 15.42 20.18 -10.31
C LYS A 352 14.10 19.59 -10.80
N VAL A 353 13.09 20.43 -10.92
CA VAL A 353 11.81 20.03 -11.51
C VAL A 353 11.98 19.83 -13.02
N ILE A 354 11.39 18.76 -13.56
CA ILE A 354 11.46 18.38 -14.97
C ILE A 354 10.08 18.58 -15.59
N ASP A 355 9.97 19.50 -16.52
CA ASP A 355 8.72 19.99 -17.07
C ASP A 355 7.90 18.94 -17.83
N THR A 356 8.54 17.88 -18.33
CA THR A 356 7.90 16.80 -19.09
C THR A 356 7.52 15.59 -18.24
N PHE A 357 7.68 15.64 -16.93
CA PHE A 357 7.37 14.52 -16.05
C PHE A 357 6.00 14.72 -15.38
N ILE A 358 5.16 13.68 -15.47
CA ILE A 358 3.85 13.61 -14.83
C ILE A 358 3.80 12.39 -13.92
N LEU A 359 3.61 12.60 -12.61
CA LEU A 359 3.43 11.53 -11.64
C LEU A 359 1.95 11.35 -11.32
N TYR A 360 1.47 10.13 -11.49
CA TYR A 360 0.10 9.72 -11.18
C TYR A 360 0.07 8.78 -9.97
N GLN A 361 -0.93 8.97 -9.13
CA GLN A 361 -1.24 8.05 -8.05
C GLN A 361 -2.76 8.00 -7.83
N SER A 362 -3.30 6.79 -7.73
CA SER A 362 -4.73 6.58 -7.41
C SER A 362 -4.87 5.98 -6.02
N HIS A 363 -5.70 6.58 -5.19
CA HIS A 363 -5.93 6.14 -3.81
C HIS A 363 -4.60 5.96 -3.06
N THR A 364 -4.34 4.75 -2.56
CA THR A 364 -3.06 4.37 -1.93
C THR A 364 -2.14 3.62 -2.90
N ALA A 365 -2.16 3.98 -4.18
CA ALA A 365 -1.41 3.33 -5.26
C ALA A 365 -1.73 1.83 -5.44
N ARG A 366 -2.97 1.42 -5.21
CA ARG A 366 -3.39 0.02 -5.35
C ARG A 366 -3.39 -0.45 -6.79
N ASN A 367 -3.88 0.39 -7.69
CA ASN A 367 -3.99 0.11 -9.13
C ASN A 367 -4.08 1.42 -9.92
N MET A 368 -4.01 1.30 -11.24
CA MET A 368 -4.30 2.39 -12.16
C MET A 368 -5.82 2.52 -12.30
N SER A 369 -6.41 3.55 -11.69
CA SER A 369 -7.88 3.73 -11.66
C SER A 369 -8.28 5.18 -11.39
N CYS A 370 -9.59 5.43 -11.35
CA CYS A 370 -10.17 6.71 -10.94
C CYS A 370 -9.79 7.89 -11.87
N ASN A 371 -9.93 9.13 -11.38
CA ASN A 371 -9.66 10.34 -12.14
C ASN A 371 -8.23 10.42 -12.74
N PRO A 372 -7.16 10.06 -11.99
CA PRO A 372 -5.81 10.06 -12.55
C PRO A 372 -5.67 9.13 -13.77
N TYR A 373 -6.37 7.99 -13.77
CA TYR A 373 -6.32 7.04 -14.88
C TYR A 373 -7.07 7.56 -16.12
N ALA A 374 -8.20 8.20 -15.94
CA ALA A 374 -8.93 8.82 -17.07
C ALA A 374 -8.08 9.95 -17.71
N ILE A 375 -7.46 10.80 -16.89
CA ILE A 375 -6.55 11.84 -17.36
C ILE A 375 -5.37 11.24 -18.11
N PHE A 376 -4.74 10.20 -17.57
CA PHE A 376 -3.62 9.50 -18.20
C PHE A 376 -4.01 8.93 -19.59
N LYS A 377 -5.17 8.24 -19.70
CA LYS A 377 -5.66 7.71 -20.99
C LYS A 377 -5.82 8.81 -22.03
N TYR A 378 -6.36 9.96 -21.60
CA TYR A 378 -6.54 11.11 -22.49
C TYR A 378 -5.20 11.69 -22.96
N LEU A 379 -4.25 11.91 -22.04
CA LEU A 379 -2.93 12.48 -22.35
C LEU A 379 -2.07 11.57 -23.23
N LEU A 380 -2.18 10.25 -23.11
CA LEU A 380 -1.49 9.31 -24.01
C LEU A 380 -1.92 9.46 -25.48
N GLN A 381 -3.13 9.93 -25.75
CA GLN A 381 -3.66 10.14 -27.09
C GLN A 381 -3.46 11.58 -27.59
N HIS A 382 -3.13 12.49 -26.69
CA HIS A 382 -3.01 13.90 -27.02
C HIS A 382 -1.63 14.24 -27.59
N SER A 383 -1.57 14.94 -28.72
CA SER A 383 -0.35 15.24 -29.49
C SER A 383 0.73 15.95 -28.67
N ASP A 384 0.35 16.87 -27.83
CA ASP A 384 1.25 17.73 -27.06
C ASP A 384 2.00 16.98 -25.95
N PHE A 385 1.50 15.78 -25.56
CA PHE A 385 2.09 14.98 -24.49
C PHE A 385 2.92 13.79 -25.00
N LYS A 386 3.19 13.69 -26.30
CA LYS A 386 3.98 12.57 -26.88
C LYS A 386 5.38 12.43 -26.27
N ASN A 387 6.00 13.54 -25.87
CA ASN A 387 7.34 13.60 -25.30
C ASN A 387 7.34 13.60 -23.76
N TYR A 388 6.17 13.47 -23.15
CA TYR A 388 6.07 13.42 -21.69
C TYR A 388 6.33 12.01 -21.19
N ILE A 389 6.93 11.92 -20.01
CA ILE A 389 7.12 10.68 -19.27
C ILE A 389 6.02 10.57 -18.21
N HIS A 390 5.23 9.52 -18.37
CA HIS A 390 4.11 9.21 -17.47
C HIS A 390 4.59 8.24 -16.38
N ILE A 391 4.67 8.71 -15.15
CA ILE A 391 5.17 7.94 -14.01
C ILE A 391 3.96 7.50 -13.19
N TRP A 392 3.73 6.18 -13.08
CA TRP A 392 2.63 5.62 -12.32
C TRP A 392 3.13 4.98 -11.02
N ALA A 393 2.61 5.46 -9.90
CA ALA A 393 2.80 4.83 -8.60
C ALA A 393 1.80 3.68 -8.42
N VAL A 394 2.31 2.45 -8.30
CA VAL A 394 1.50 1.23 -8.11
C VAL A 394 2.18 0.30 -7.11
N ASN A 395 1.40 -0.29 -6.20
CA ASN A 395 1.93 -1.25 -5.21
C ASN A 395 2.31 -2.59 -5.84
N ASP A 396 1.52 -3.02 -6.82
CA ASP A 396 1.74 -4.26 -7.57
C ASP A 396 1.87 -3.95 -9.06
N ILE A 397 3.10 -4.01 -9.56
CA ILE A 397 3.42 -3.75 -10.96
C ILE A 397 2.81 -4.84 -11.87
N GLU A 398 2.63 -6.06 -11.36
CA GLU A 398 2.04 -7.14 -12.15
C GLU A 398 0.56 -6.92 -12.44
N SER A 399 -0.15 -6.19 -11.58
CA SER A 399 -1.55 -5.81 -11.81
C SER A 399 -1.76 -4.79 -12.94
N VAL A 400 -0.69 -4.16 -13.44
CA VAL A 400 -0.77 -3.16 -14.52
C VAL A 400 -1.03 -3.83 -15.87
N PRO A 401 -1.99 -3.34 -16.68
CA PRO A 401 -2.27 -3.92 -18.00
C PRO A 401 -1.03 -3.97 -18.90
N LYS A 402 -0.80 -5.12 -19.55
CA LYS A 402 0.39 -5.39 -20.38
C LYS A 402 0.65 -4.31 -21.44
N LYS A 403 -0.43 -3.72 -22.00
CA LYS A 403 -0.33 -2.65 -23.00
C LYS A 403 0.45 -1.42 -22.49
N TYR A 404 0.37 -1.09 -21.21
CA TYR A 404 1.09 0.07 -20.64
C TYR A 404 2.53 -0.29 -20.23
N LYS A 405 2.78 -1.54 -19.81
CA LYS A 405 4.14 -2.00 -19.46
C LYS A 405 5.10 -1.91 -20.65
N LYS A 406 4.57 -1.99 -21.89
CA LYS A 406 5.36 -1.95 -23.13
C LYS A 406 5.63 -0.54 -23.66
N LEU A 407 5.01 0.50 -23.09
CA LEU A 407 5.19 1.87 -23.55
C LEU A 407 6.50 2.48 -23.00
N LYS A 408 7.34 2.98 -23.91
CA LYS A 408 8.65 3.56 -23.55
C LYS A 408 8.56 4.83 -22.70
N ASN A 409 7.46 5.55 -22.80
CA ASN A 409 7.20 6.77 -22.05
C ASN A 409 6.35 6.55 -20.79
N VAL A 410 6.14 5.30 -20.37
CA VAL A 410 5.46 4.95 -19.13
C VAL A 410 6.45 4.29 -18.18
N VAL A 411 6.59 4.86 -16.99
CA VAL A 411 7.46 4.36 -15.92
C VAL A 411 6.60 3.92 -14.74
N LEU A 412 6.79 2.70 -14.28
CA LEU A 412 6.06 2.16 -13.12
C LEU A 412 6.97 2.20 -11.90
N VAL A 413 6.47 2.75 -10.80
CA VAL A 413 7.22 2.88 -9.55
C VAL A 413 6.40 2.39 -8.36
N LYS A 414 7.07 1.76 -7.39
CA LYS A 414 6.42 1.38 -6.14
C LYS A 414 6.47 2.55 -5.15
N PRO A 415 5.34 2.93 -4.51
CA PRO A 415 5.33 3.96 -3.49
C PRO A 415 6.39 3.71 -2.40
N GLY A 416 7.12 4.75 -2.06
CA GLY A 416 8.20 4.69 -1.08
C GLY A 416 9.52 4.08 -1.57
N SER A 417 9.62 3.61 -2.83
CA SER A 417 10.89 3.30 -3.45
C SER A 417 11.72 4.56 -3.67
N VAL A 418 13.04 4.43 -3.78
CA VAL A 418 13.94 5.57 -4.00
C VAL A 418 13.55 6.30 -5.30
N LEU A 419 13.23 5.56 -6.35
CA LEU A 419 12.81 6.13 -7.63
C LEU A 419 11.49 6.90 -7.53
N TYR A 420 10.50 6.36 -6.80
CA TYR A 420 9.25 7.08 -6.52
C TYR A 420 9.52 8.40 -5.78
N LEU A 421 10.35 8.37 -4.74
CA LEU A 421 10.68 9.56 -3.95
C LEU A 421 11.39 10.62 -4.80
N LYS A 422 12.28 10.17 -5.72
CA LYS A 422 12.92 11.04 -6.70
C LYS A 422 11.89 11.71 -7.61
N TYR A 423 11.01 10.92 -8.25
CA TYR A 423 9.99 11.48 -9.15
C TYR A 423 8.99 12.37 -8.42
N LEU A 424 8.62 12.04 -7.18
CA LEU A 424 7.77 12.89 -6.36
C LEU A 424 8.40 14.27 -6.12
N ALA A 425 9.73 14.34 -6.01
CA ALA A 425 10.48 15.58 -5.82
C ALA A 425 10.76 16.36 -7.13
N CYS A 426 10.81 15.68 -8.29
CA CYS A 426 11.24 16.31 -9.53
C CYS A 426 10.18 16.36 -10.64
N ALA A 427 9.06 15.63 -10.56
CA ALA A 427 8.01 15.71 -11.57
C ALA A 427 7.29 17.07 -11.51
N LYS A 428 7.15 17.74 -12.66
CA LYS A 428 6.43 19.03 -12.77
C LYS A 428 4.97 18.89 -12.39
N TYR A 429 4.32 17.83 -12.86
CA TYR A 429 2.90 17.60 -12.68
C TYR A 429 2.67 16.41 -11.76
N LEU A 430 1.93 16.64 -10.69
CA LEU A 430 1.51 15.62 -9.74
C LEU A 430 0.00 15.47 -9.81
N ILE A 431 -0.50 14.28 -10.04
CA ILE A 431 -1.95 13.99 -10.16
C ILE A 431 -2.30 12.86 -9.23
N ASN A 432 -3.09 13.14 -8.19
CA ASN A 432 -3.40 12.16 -7.15
C ASN A 432 -4.89 12.22 -6.76
N SER A 433 -5.50 11.06 -6.54
CA SER A 433 -6.86 10.97 -6.02
C SER A 433 -6.94 10.67 -4.52
N GLY A 434 -5.81 10.44 -3.88
CA GLY A 434 -5.65 10.27 -2.44
C GLY A 434 -4.68 11.29 -1.86
N SER A 435 -3.91 10.88 -0.87
CA SER A 435 -2.86 11.71 -0.27
C SER A 435 -1.48 11.12 -0.53
N PHE A 436 -0.47 11.99 -0.66
CA PHE A 436 0.92 11.60 -0.68
C PHE A 436 1.42 11.28 0.74
N PHE A 437 2.68 10.92 0.89
CA PHE A 437 3.29 10.69 2.20
C PHE A 437 3.22 11.93 3.08
N ARG A 438 3.14 11.73 4.39
CA ARG A 438 3.08 12.84 5.38
C ARG A 438 4.23 13.83 5.25
N PHE A 439 5.41 13.37 4.81
CA PHE A 439 6.59 14.21 4.59
C PHE A 439 6.62 14.91 3.23
N PHE A 440 5.64 14.70 2.36
CA PHE A 440 5.59 15.34 1.05
C PHE A 440 5.49 16.87 1.16
N ILE A 441 6.27 17.55 0.36
CA ILE A 441 6.32 19.01 0.22
C ILE A 441 6.31 19.31 -1.28
N ARG A 442 5.38 20.12 -1.72
CA ARG A 442 5.36 20.60 -3.11
C ARG A 442 6.40 21.71 -3.30
N LYS A 443 7.22 21.60 -4.32
CA LYS A 443 8.08 22.73 -4.77
C LYS A 443 7.22 23.80 -5.44
N LYS A 444 7.70 25.05 -5.44
CA LYS A 444 6.97 26.18 -6.07
C LYS A 444 6.71 25.94 -7.55
N GLU A 445 7.66 25.31 -8.24
CA GLU A 445 7.63 25.01 -9.67
C GLU A 445 6.69 23.84 -10.01
N GLN A 446 6.32 22.99 -9.05
CA GLN A 446 5.43 21.88 -9.29
C GLN A 446 3.97 22.34 -9.31
N LYS A 447 3.17 21.78 -10.23
CA LYS A 447 1.72 21.84 -10.21
C LYS A 447 1.16 20.54 -9.62
N TYR A 448 0.30 20.64 -8.62
CA TYR A 448 -0.31 19.45 -7.98
C TYR A 448 -1.83 19.53 -8.11
N LEU A 449 -2.40 18.54 -8.78
CA LEU A 449 -3.84 18.31 -8.95
C LEU A 449 -4.33 17.25 -7.96
N ALA A 450 -5.05 17.65 -6.94
CA ALA A 450 -5.81 16.76 -6.07
C ALA A 450 -7.17 16.48 -6.72
N THR A 451 -7.34 15.26 -7.25
CA THR A 451 -8.56 14.93 -8.02
C THR A 451 -9.69 14.41 -7.17
N TRP A 452 -9.41 14.08 -5.92
CA TRP A 452 -10.34 13.38 -5.04
C TRP A 452 -10.91 12.10 -5.71
N HIS A 453 -11.91 11.46 -5.12
CA HIS A 453 -12.34 10.13 -5.58
C HIS A 453 -13.84 9.83 -5.38
N GLY A 454 -14.69 10.84 -5.28
CA GLY A 454 -16.13 10.66 -5.22
C GLY A 454 -16.87 11.82 -4.58
N THR A 455 -18.13 11.97 -4.91
CA THR A 455 -19.03 12.91 -4.22
C THR A 455 -19.25 12.45 -2.78
N PRO A 456 -19.01 13.30 -1.77
CA PRO A 456 -19.16 12.92 -0.37
C PRO A 456 -20.62 12.62 -0.01
N LEU A 457 -20.90 11.36 0.30
CA LEU A 457 -22.16 10.93 0.91
C LEU A 457 -22.06 10.93 2.44
N LYS A 458 -20.95 10.39 2.95
CA LYS A 458 -20.66 10.27 4.40
C LYS A 458 -19.97 11.54 4.91
N PHE A 459 -20.11 11.81 6.19
CA PHE A 459 -19.39 12.89 6.84
C PHE A 459 -17.86 12.73 6.67
N LEU A 460 -17.20 13.84 6.38
CA LEU A 460 -15.76 13.94 6.16
C LEU A 460 -15.17 15.08 7.02
N GLY A 461 -13.85 15.10 7.16
CA GLY A 461 -13.16 16.14 7.88
C GLY A 461 -13.65 16.26 9.33
N LYS A 462 -13.91 17.48 9.79
CA LYS A 462 -14.39 17.77 11.16
C LYS A 462 -15.75 17.19 11.52
N ASP A 463 -16.56 16.82 10.53
CA ASP A 463 -17.88 16.23 10.76
C ASP A 463 -17.80 14.75 11.15
N ILE A 464 -16.64 14.09 10.99
CA ILE A 464 -16.45 12.69 11.36
C ILE A 464 -16.69 12.49 12.85
N LYS A 465 -17.60 11.57 13.19
CA LYS A 465 -17.99 11.29 14.58
C LYS A 465 -16.91 10.54 15.36
N ARG A 466 -16.13 9.68 14.70
CA ARG A 466 -15.01 8.90 15.28
C ARG A 466 -13.69 9.33 14.67
N GLY A 467 -12.59 9.27 15.43
CA GLY A 467 -11.26 9.59 14.89
C GLY A 467 -11.04 11.10 14.72
N PHE A 468 -11.07 11.85 15.81
CA PHE A 468 -10.85 13.32 15.79
C PHE A 468 -9.49 13.64 15.19
N LEU A 469 -9.45 14.44 14.13
CA LEU A 469 -8.27 14.80 13.31
C LEU A 469 -7.56 13.63 12.60
N ASP A 470 -8.17 12.47 12.44
CA ASP A 470 -7.60 11.37 11.63
C ASP A 470 -7.43 11.74 10.15
N TYR A 471 -7.99 12.87 9.75
CA TYR A 471 -7.90 13.44 8.41
C TYR A 471 -6.73 14.42 8.22
N GLU A 472 -5.84 14.58 9.20
CA GLU A 472 -4.73 15.57 9.17
C GLU A 472 -3.82 15.43 7.95
N VAL A 473 -3.62 14.20 7.46
CA VAL A 473 -2.81 13.97 6.26
C VAL A 473 -3.50 14.50 5.02
N THR A 474 -4.80 14.29 4.89
CA THR A 474 -5.58 14.77 3.75
C THR A 474 -5.71 16.30 3.77
N GLN A 475 -5.93 16.88 4.96
CA GLN A 475 -5.97 18.32 5.18
C GLN A 475 -4.65 18.99 4.73
N LYS A 476 -3.52 18.46 5.23
CA LYS A 476 -2.18 18.89 4.84
C LYS A 476 -1.97 18.75 3.32
N ASP A 477 -2.39 17.62 2.76
CA ASP A 477 -2.17 17.33 1.34
C ASP A 477 -2.95 18.28 0.43
N PHE A 478 -4.16 18.69 0.82
CA PHE A 478 -4.89 19.74 0.14
C PHE A 478 -4.13 21.08 0.18
N LEU A 479 -3.56 21.46 1.31
CA LEU A 479 -2.75 22.69 1.41
C LEU A 479 -1.48 22.65 0.54
N GLN A 480 -1.01 21.46 0.15
CA GLN A 480 0.09 21.29 -0.80
C GLN A 480 -0.39 21.37 -2.26
N SER A 481 -1.68 21.19 -2.54
CA SER A 481 -2.19 21.18 -3.91
C SER A 481 -2.30 22.58 -4.50
N THR A 482 -2.06 22.70 -5.81
CA THR A 482 -2.32 23.95 -6.56
C THR A 482 -3.73 23.98 -7.11
N HIS A 483 -4.31 22.79 -7.34
CA HIS A 483 -5.65 22.65 -7.90
C HIS A 483 -6.35 21.48 -7.21
N ILE A 484 -7.63 21.71 -6.88
CA ILE A 484 -8.57 20.67 -6.46
C ILE A 484 -9.71 20.66 -7.46
N ILE A 485 -10.08 19.48 -7.98
CA ILE A 485 -11.28 19.35 -8.80
C ILE A 485 -12.45 18.77 -8.01
N ALA A 486 -13.63 19.26 -8.34
CA ALA A 486 -14.87 18.76 -7.77
C ALA A 486 -15.92 18.53 -8.88
N PRO A 487 -16.79 17.53 -8.75
CA PRO A 487 -17.85 17.27 -9.73
C PRO A 487 -19.00 18.27 -9.58
N ASN A 488 -19.11 18.89 -8.41
CA ASN A 488 -20.24 19.79 -8.05
C ASN A 488 -19.87 20.67 -6.84
N LYS A 489 -20.69 21.68 -6.59
CA LYS A 489 -20.53 22.64 -5.50
C LYS A 489 -20.55 21.98 -4.10
N HIS A 490 -21.37 20.94 -3.91
CA HIS A 490 -21.42 20.20 -2.64
C HIS A 490 -20.03 19.62 -2.31
N THR A 491 -19.41 18.91 -3.27
CA THR A 491 -18.08 18.36 -3.08
C THR A 491 -17.04 19.45 -2.81
N ALA A 492 -17.05 20.53 -3.58
CA ALA A 492 -16.12 21.65 -3.39
C ALA A 492 -16.23 22.23 -1.96
N SER A 493 -17.46 22.48 -1.49
CA SER A 493 -17.70 22.98 -0.13
C SER A 493 -17.19 21.99 0.94
N VAL A 494 -17.50 20.71 0.81
CA VAL A 494 -17.03 19.71 1.79
C VAL A 494 -15.51 19.65 1.86
N LEU A 495 -14.79 19.65 0.71
CA LEU A 495 -13.33 19.56 0.68
C LEU A 495 -12.64 20.79 1.28
N ILE A 496 -13.25 21.94 1.23
CA ILE A 496 -12.69 23.19 1.77
C ILE A 496 -13.14 23.43 3.20
N ASP A 497 -14.45 23.40 3.45
CA ASP A 497 -15.01 23.85 4.73
C ASP A 497 -14.83 22.78 5.82
N ARG A 498 -14.99 21.47 5.46
CA ARG A 498 -14.93 20.40 6.45
C ARG A 498 -13.51 19.94 6.75
N TYR A 499 -12.56 20.35 5.94
CA TYR A 499 -11.14 20.18 6.24
C TYR A 499 -10.48 21.42 6.85
N ASP A 500 -11.27 22.44 7.26
CA ASP A 500 -10.79 23.66 7.95
C ASP A 500 -9.71 24.43 7.18
N ILE A 501 -9.71 24.39 5.85
CA ILE A 501 -8.72 25.08 5.01
C ILE A 501 -9.29 26.33 4.30
N GLU A 502 -10.52 26.64 4.55
CA GLU A 502 -11.15 27.88 4.08
C GLU A 502 -10.34 29.10 4.49
N GLY A 503 -10.16 30.05 3.60
CA GLY A 503 -9.42 31.31 3.83
C GLY A 503 -7.90 31.20 3.75
N ILE A 504 -7.31 30.00 3.92
CA ILE A 504 -5.86 29.78 3.84
C ILE A 504 -5.43 28.93 2.64
N TYR A 505 -6.36 28.21 2.01
CA TYR A 505 -6.03 27.46 0.79
C TYR A 505 -5.71 28.44 -0.34
N SER A 506 -4.50 28.33 -0.87
CA SER A 506 -3.96 29.24 -1.88
C SER A 506 -4.18 28.78 -3.33
N GLY A 507 -4.65 27.53 -3.51
CA GLY A 507 -4.88 26.98 -4.84
C GLY A 507 -6.27 27.26 -5.41
N MET A 508 -6.55 26.69 -6.59
CA MET A 508 -7.84 26.78 -7.28
C MET A 508 -8.71 25.56 -6.96
N VAL A 509 -9.97 25.77 -6.64
CA VAL A 509 -11.00 24.71 -6.60
C VAL A 509 -11.89 24.86 -7.82
N TYR A 510 -11.90 23.84 -8.69
CA TYR A 510 -12.56 23.91 -9.98
C TYR A 510 -13.68 22.86 -10.10
N GLU A 511 -14.89 23.32 -10.38
CA GLU A 511 -16.06 22.48 -10.59
C GLU A 511 -16.06 21.97 -12.05
N SER A 512 -15.38 20.86 -12.27
CA SER A 512 -15.10 20.33 -13.61
C SER A 512 -16.00 19.18 -14.06
N GLY A 513 -16.68 18.51 -13.15
CA GLY A 513 -17.03 17.12 -13.33
C GLY A 513 -15.84 16.20 -13.02
N TYR A 514 -16.06 14.89 -12.99
CA TYR A 514 -15.00 13.91 -12.75
C TYR A 514 -14.52 13.25 -14.04
N PRO A 515 -13.21 13.31 -14.36
CA PRO A 515 -12.64 12.66 -15.53
C PRO A 515 -12.99 11.18 -15.68
N ARG A 516 -13.12 10.45 -14.57
CA ARG A 516 -13.45 9.01 -14.59
C ARG A 516 -14.87 8.76 -15.12
N ILE A 517 -15.82 9.69 -14.89
CA ILE A 517 -17.21 9.55 -15.34
C ILE A 517 -17.31 9.69 -16.86
N ASP A 518 -16.41 10.46 -17.48
CA ASP A 518 -16.31 10.50 -18.95
C ASP A 518 -16.10 9.11 -19.53
N THR A 519 -15.36 8.24 -18.85
CA THR A 519 -15.17 6.85 -19.29
C THR A 519 -16.49 6.08 -19.32
N THR A 520 -17.38 6.32 -18.36
CA THR A 520 -18.71 5.69 -18.32
C THR A 520 -19.62 6.21 -19.45
N ILE A 521 -19.52 7.50 -19.75
CA ILE A 521 -20.38 8.16 -20.77
C ILE A 521 -19.89 7.84 -22.18
N ASN A 522 -18.59 7.96 -22.43
CA ASN A 522 -18.01 7.97 -23.78
C ASN A 522 -17.56 6.57 -24.27
N ILE A 523 -17.75 5.53 -23.47
CA ILE A 523 -17.34 4.18 -23.85
C ILE A 523 -18.12 3.69 -25.07
N THR A 524 -17.42 3.13 -26.04
CA THR A 524 -18.02 2.63 -27.29
C THR A 524 -18.70 1.28 -27.08
N ASP A 525 -19.67 0.94 -27.97
CA ASP A 525 -20.35 -0.35 -27.90
C ASP A 525 -19.39 -1.53 -28.14
N ALA A 526 -18.33 -1.33 -28.93
CA ALA A 526 -17.29 -2.33 -29.12
C ALA A 526 -16.53 -2.61 -27.81
N GLU A 527 -16.21 -1.57 -27.04
CA GLU A 527 -15.57 -1.72 -25.72
C GLU A 527 -16.52 -2.37 -24.71
N LYS A 528 -17.81 -2.01 -24.69
CA LYS A 528 -18.81 -2.69 -23.85
C LYS A 528 -18.90 -4.18 -24.16
N LYS A 529 -18.89 -4.57 -25.44
CA LYS A 529 -18.87 -5.98 -25.86
C LYS A 529 -17.61 -6.68 -25.40
N LEU A 530 -16.45 -6.01 -25.49
CA LEU A 530 -15.19 -6.55 -25.01
C LEU A 530 -15.20 -6.80 -23.49
N ILE A 531 -15.75 -5.86 -22.71
CA ILE A 531 -15.88 -6.03 -21.25
C ILE A 531 -16.81 -7.20 -20.93
N LYS A 532 -18.00 -7.29 -21.58
CA LYS A 532 -18.89 -8.45 -21.42
C LYS A 532 -18.19 -9.78 -21.75
N LYS A 533 -17.41 -9.82 -22.84
CA LYS A 533 -16.63 -10.99 -23.23
C LYS A 533 -15.57 -11.37 -22.19
N GLN A 534 -14.83 -10.39 -21.64
CA GLN A 534 -13.85 -10.63 -20.57
C GLN A 534 -14.49 -11.21 -19.31
N LEU A 535 -15.73 -10.82 -19.02
CA LEU A 535 -16.52 -11.34 -17.89
C LEU A 535 -17.27 -12.64 -18.20
N GLY A 536 -17.17 -13.18 -19.43
CA GLY A 536 -17.90 -14.38 -19.85
C GLY A 536 -19.43 -14.19 -19.97
N ILE A 537 -19.88 -12.93 -20.12
CA ILE A 537 -21.29 -12.58 -20.19
C ILE A 537 -21.75 -12.49 -21.66
N LYS A 538 -22.90 -13.12 -21.97
CA LYS A 538 -23.51 -13.01 -23.30
C LYS A 538 -23.97 -11.57 -23.56
N GLU A 539 -23.90 -11.12 -24.83
CA GLU A 539 -24.20 -9.73 -25.21
C GLU A 539 -25.63 -9.28 -24.84
N ASP A 540 -26.61 -10.19 -24.96
CA ASP A 540 -28.03 -9.96 -24.74
C ASP A 540 -28.44 -9.94 -23.26
N LYS A 541 -27.59 -10.44 -22.38
CA LYS A 541 -27.89 -10.51 -20.94
C LYS A 541 -27.85 -9.13 -20.28
N LYS A 542 -28.89 -8.84 -19.48
CA LYS A 542 -28.94 -7.71 -18.59
C LYS A 542 -28.12 -7.96 -17.33
N ILE A 543 -27.55 -6.92 -16.77
CA ILE A 543 -26.55 -7.01 -15.71
C ILE A 543 -27.02 -6.21 -14.50
N ILE A 544 -27.01 -6.86 -13.33
CA ILE A 544 -27.07 -6.21 -12.02
C ILE A 544 -25.64 -6.10 -11.47
N LEU A 545 -25.28 -4.93 -10.99
CA LEU A 545 -24.11 -4.77 -10.14
C LEU A 545 -24.54 -4.63 -8.68
N TYR A 546 -24.17 -5.60 -7.84
CA TYR A 546 -24.36 -5.50 -6.39
C TYR A 546 -23.06 -5.01 -5.75
N ALA A 547 -23.09 -3.78 -5.24
CA ALA A 547 -21.92 -3.07 -4.70
C ALA A 547 -22.18 -2.54 -3.28
N PRO A 548 -22.26 -3.41 -2.25
CA PRO A 548 -22.48 -3.01 -0.88
C PRO A 548 -21.22 -2.39 -0.25
N THR A 549 -21.42 -1.49 0.71
CA THR A 549 -20.33 -0.91 1.52
C THR A 549 -19.85 -1.92 2.56
N TYR A 550 -18.53 -2.02 2.69
CA TYR A 550 -17.88 -2.86 3.71
C TYR A 550 -18.18 -2.36 5.14
N ARG A 551 -18.46 -3.27 6.06
CA ARG A 551 -18.72 -3.01 7.48
C ARG A 551 -17.48 -3.28 8.32
N ASN A 552 -16.93 -2.25 8.92
CA ASN A 552 -15.61 -2.19 9.58
C ASN A 552 -15.51 -2.90 10.95
N SER A 553 -16.08 -4.06 11.19
CA SER A 553 -15.75 -4.82 12.40
C SER A 553 -15.25 -6.22 12.04
N PHE A 554 -14.04 -6.59 12.51
CA PHE A 554 -13.45 -7.92 12.28
C PHE A 554 -14.39 -9.06 12.70
N GLU A 555 -15.17 -8.86 13.76
CA GLU A 555 -16.16 -9.86 14.24
C GLU A 555 -17.44 -9.90 13.41
N LYS A 556 -17.78 -8.82 12.69
CA LYS A 556 -18.96 -8.71 11.82
C LYS A 556 -18.66 -8.92 10.33
N ALA A 557 -17.39 -8.96 9.95
CA ALA A 557 -16.98 -9.08 8.55
C ALA A 557 -17.42 -10.41 7.92
N ASP A 558 -17.28 -11.51 8.65
CA ASP A 558 -17.66 -12.85 8.18
C ASP A 558 -19.18 -13.00 8.09
N LEU A 559 -19.93 -12.45 9.06
CA LEU A 559 -21.39 -12.45 9.05
C LEU A 559 -21.98 -11.65 7.89
N ASN A 560 -21.34 -10.54 7.54
CA ASN A 560 -21.79 -9.69 6.42
C ASN A 560 -21.53 -10.36 5.07
N PHE A 561 -20.45 -11.14 4.94
CA PHE A 561 -20.14 -11.86 3.71
C PHE A 561 -21.13 -13.00 3.43
N GLU A 562 -21.53 -13.74 4.46
CA GLU A 562 -22.56 -14.77 4.35
C GLU A 562 -23.93 -14.18 3.92
N GLN A 563 -24.29 -13.00 4.43
CA GLN A 563 -25.48 -12.31 4.00
C GLN A 563 -25.40 -11.92 2.52
N VAL A 564 -24.30 -11.31 2.12
CA VAL A 564 -24.06 -10.93 0.72
C VAL A 564 -24.12 -12.14 -0.21
N ARG A 565 -23.55 -13.28 0.19
CA ARG A 565 -23.62 -14.53 -0.57
C ARG A 565 -25.05 -14.99 -0.78
N LYS A 566 -25.84 -15.06 0.30
CA LYS A 566 -27.25 -15.44 0.25
C LYS A 566 -28.07 -14.49 -0.63
N ASP A 567 -27.82 -13.17 -0.49
CA ASP A 567 -28.50 -12.17 -1.30
C ASP A 567 -28.22 -12.37 -2.80
N ILE A 568 -26.97 -12.68 -3.17
CA ILE A 568 -26.58 -12.94 -4.56
C ILE A 568 -27.24 -14.23 -5.06
N GLU A 569 -27.28 -15.30 -4.28
CA GLU A 569 -27.95 -16.55 -4.63
C GLU A 569 -29.43 -16.28 -4.90
N ILE A 570 -30.13 -15.58 -4.01
CA ILE A 570 -31.53 -15.17 -4.20
C ILE A 570 -31.73 -14.34 -5.46
N LEU A 571 -30.88 -13.35 -5.72
CA LEU A 571 -30.95 -12.51 -6.91
C LEU A 571 -30.77 -13.34 -8.21
N GLN A 572 -29.83 -14.29 -8.21
CA GLN A 572 -29.56 -15.16 -9.36
C GLN A 572 -30.72 -16.13 -9.65
N GLU A 573 -31.33 -16.68 -8.59
CA GLU A 573 -32.44 -17.62 -8.71
C GLU A 573 -33.78 -16.94 -9.05
N SER A 574 -33.96 -15.72 -8.56
CA SER A 574 -35.25 -15.00 -8.65
C SER A 574 -35.36 -14.01 -9.81
N THR A 575 -34.31 -13.82 -10.61
CA THR A 575 -34.29 -12.81 -11.71
C THR A 575 -33.56 -13.34 -12.94
N ASP A 576 -33.87 -12.78 -14.12
CA ASP A 576 -33.19 -13.13 -15.38
C ASP A 576 -31.89 -12.32 -15.62
N TYR A 577 -31.43 -11.60 -14.61
CA TYR A 577 -30.20 -10.80 -14.70
C TYR A 577 -28.95 -11.63 -14.42
N THR A 578 -27.84 -11.25 -15.05
CA THR A 578 -26.51 -11.67 -14.58
C THR A 578 -26.09 -10.78 -13.42
N VAL A 579 -25.87 -11.37 -12.25
CA VAL A 579 -25.50 -10.65 -11.04
C VAL A 579 -23.97 -10.60 -10.93
N LEU A 580 -23.42 -9.40 -10.96
CA LEU A 580 -22.01 -9.12 -10.69
C LEU A 580 -21.86 -8.59 -9.28
N TYR A 581 -20.83 -9.02 -8.60
CA TYR A 581 -20.46 -8.52 -7.29
C TYR A 581 -19.18 -7.71 -7.32
N ARG A 582 -19.19 -6.55 -6.67
CA ARG A 582 -18.00 -5.76 -6.43
C ARG A 582 -17.93 -5.35 -4.98
N GLY A 583 -17.20 -6.12 -4.20
CA GLY A 583 -16.99 -5.90 -2.77
C GLY A 583 -15.64 -5.31 -2.42
N HIS A 584 -15.38 -5.19 -1.12
CA HIS A 584 -14.08 -4.75 -0.63
C HIS A 584 -13.05 -5.88 -0.79
N TYR A 585 -11.81 -5.54 -1.07
CA TYR A 585 -10.68 -6.43 -1.44
C TYR A 585 -10.36 -7.58 -0.47
N THR A 586 -10.83 -7.52 0.78
CA THR A 586 -10.58 -8.56 1.79
C THR A 586 -11.50 -9.77 1.66
N THR A 587 -12.54 -9.70 0.83
CA THR A 587 -13.62 -10.71 0.76
C THR A 587 -13.59 -11.56 -0.51
N GLU A 588 -12.67 -11.33 -1.45
CA GLU A 588 -12.71 -11.91 -2.81
C GLU A 588 -12.12 -13.33 -2.95
N GLN A 589 -11.56 -13.95 -1.91
CA GLN A 589 -10.70 -15.13 -2.12
C GLN A 589 -11.40 -16.51 -2.13
N ASN A 590 -12.73 -16.66 -1.91
CA ASN A 590 -13.30 -17.98 -1.66
C ASN A 590 -14.72 -18.28 -2.20
N THR A 591 -15.18 -17.75 -3.33
CA THR A 591 -16.56 -18.00 -3.77
C THR A 591 -16.74 -18.22 -5.27
N ASN A 592 -17.73 -19.08 -5.62
CA ASN A 592 -18.31 -19.26 -6.98
C ASN A 592 -19.11 -18.03 -7.47
N ILE A 593 -18.96 -16.87 -6.83
CA ILE A 593 -19.62 -15.62 -7.21
C ILE A 593 -18.81 -15.00 -8.35
N LEU A 594 -19.48 -14.53 -9.39
CA LEU A 594 -18.89 -13.72 -10.46
C LEU A 594 -18.35 -12.41 -9.88
N SER A 595 -17.20 -12.51 -9.21
CA SER A 595 -16.45 -11.37 -8.73
C SER A 595 -15.74 -10.71 -9.91
N VAL A 596 -15.95 -9.41 -10.07
CA VAL A 596 -15.34 -8.67 -11.18
C VAL A 596 -13.86 -8.48 -10.94
N SER A 597 -13.02 -8.95 -11.87
CA SER A 597 -11.57 -8.74 -11.83
C SER A 597 -11.24 -7.25 -11.65
N ARG A 598 -10.22 -6.96 -10.83
CA ARG A 598 -9.71 -5.60 -10.62
C ARG A 598 -9.06 -4.97 -11.84
N GLU A 599 -8.76 -5.75 -12.86
CA GLU A 599 -8.24 -5.27 -14.12
C GLU A 599 -9.26 -4.40 -14.88
N ILE A 600 -10.57 -4.59 -14.60
CA ILE A 600 -11.63 -3.78 -15.17
C ILE A 600 -11.87 -2.56 -14.29
N ASP A 601 -11.67 -1.37 -14.84
CA ASP A 601 -11.96 -0.11 -14.14
C ASP A 601 -13.43 0.00 -13.75
N THR A 602 -13.72 0.59 -12.58
CA THR A 602 -15.10 0.69 -12.07
C THR A 602 -16.01 1.46 -13.03
N ASN A 603 -15.52 2.54 -13.62
CA ASN A 603 -16.33 3.36 -14.51
C ASN A 603 -16.53 2.71 -15.87
N GLU A 604 -15.58 1.88 -16.34
CA GLU A 604 -15.79 1.00 -17.50
C GLU A 604 -16.85 -0.07 -17.19
N LEU A 605 -16.81 -0.68 -16.01
CA LEU A 605 -17.81 -1.65 -15.56
C LEU A 605 -19.21 -1.04 -15.49
N LEU A 606 -19.36 0.15 -14.89
CA LEU A 606 -20.66 0.81 -14.76
C LEU A 606 -21.37 1.00 -16.11
N SER A 607 -20.64 1.20 -17.19
CA SER A 607 -21.20 1.41 -18.52
C SER A 607 -22.07 0.25 -19.05
N ILE A 608 -21.76 -0.99 -18.62
CA ILE A 608 -22.47 -2.22 -19.02
C ILE A 608 -23.55 -2.66 -18.03
N VAL A 609 -23.68 -1.98 -16.88
CA VAL A 609 -24.63 -2.33 -15.83
C VAL A 609 -26.02 -1.76 -16.15
N ASP A 610 -27.06 -2.58 -16.07
CA ASP A 610 -28.44 -2.16 -16.27
C ASP A 610 -29.13 -1.69 -15.00
N VAL A 611 -28.77 -2.28 -13.84
CA VAL A 611 -29.30 -1.94 -12.53
C VAL A 611 -28.17 -1.94 -11.49
N LEU A 612 -28.06 -0.88 -10.70
CA LEU A 612 -27.16 -0.80 -9.57
C LEU A 612 -27.91 -1.09 -8.27
N ILE A 613 -27.43 -2.07 -7.49
CA ILE A 613 -27.86 -2.30 -6.12
C ILE A 613 -26.71 -1.91 -5.20
N THR A 614 -26.93 -0.95 -4.32
CA THR A 614 -25.91 -0.45 -3.40
C THR A 614 -26.54 0.03 -2.09
N ASP A 615 -25.72 0.53 -1.17
CA ASP A 615 -26.16 1.07 0.11
C ASP A 615 -25.55 2.46 0.38
N TYR A 616 -24.46 2.57 1.14
CA TYR A 616 -23.80 3.83 1.55
C TYR A 616 -22.57 4.16 0.69
N SER A 617 -22.47 3.61 -0.50
CA SER A 617 -21.37 3.86 -1.41
C SER A 617 -21.63 5.07 -2.29
N SER A 618 -20.63 5.91 -2.49
CA SER A 618 -20.72 7.05 -3.44
C SER A 618 -20.76 6.63 -4.92
N ILE A 619 -20.66 5.34 -5.24
CA ILE A 619 -20.70 4.81 -6.61
C ILE A 619 -21.99 5.19 -7.35
N PHE A 620 -23.09 5.37 -6.60
CA PHE A 620 -24.37 5.71 -7.21
C PHE A 620 -24.35 7.11 -7.84
N PHE A 621 -23.54 8.05 -7.35
CA PHE A 621 -23.39 9.36 -8.00
C PHE A 621 -22.75 9.21 -9.38
N ASP A 622 -21.74 8.33 -9.53
CA ASP A 622 -21.13 8.04 -10.82
C ASP A 622 -22.11 7.33 -11.77
N PHE A 623 -23.03 6.53 -11.23
CA PHE A 623 -24.01 5.77 -12.00
C PHE A 623 -25.21 6.61 -12.46
N MET A 624 -25.53 7.71 -11.75
CA MET A 624 -26.66 8.60 -12.08
C MET A 624 -26.63 9.11 -13.52
N VAL A 625 -25.43 9.32 -14.11
CA VAL A 625 -25.28 9.83 -15.47
C VAL A 625 -25.85 8.92 -16.56
N LEU A 626 -26.10 7.65 -16.21
CA LEU A 626 -26.66 6.67 -17.14
C LEU A 626 -28.20 6.65 -17.16
N GLU A 627 -28.85 7.38 -16.27
CA GLU A 627 -30.31 7.40 -16.11
C GLU A 627 -30.94 6.00 -16.01
N ARG A 628 -30.22 5.10 -15.30
CA ARG A 628 -30.62 3.71 -15.08
C ARG A 628 -31.06 3.50 -13.63
N PRO A 629 -31.85 2.43 -13.36
CA PRO A 629 -32.36 2.14 -12.01
C PRO A 629 -31.25 1.97 -10.97
N ILE A 630 -31.44 2.61 -9.81
CA ILE A 630 -30.61 2.48 -8.62
C ILE A 630 -31.49 2.00 -7.48
N ILE A 631 -31.17 0.88 -6.85
CA ILE A 631 -31.87 0.34 -5.69
C ILE A 631 -30.94 0.48 -4.48
N PHE A 632 -31.39 1.21 -3.46
CA PHE A 632 -30.66 1.32 -2.20
C PHE A 632 -31.12 0.19 -1.27
N TYR A 633 -30.28 -0.81 -1.07
CA TYR A 633 -30.52 -1.91 -0.15
C TYR A 633 -29.78 -1.64 1.17
N ALA A 634 -30.48 -1.01 2.09
CA ALA A 634 -29.93 -0.43 3.33
C ALA A 634 -30.68 -0.92 4.57
N TYR A 635 -30.52 -2.20 4.90
CA TYR A 635 -31.18 -2.88 6.03
C TYR A 635 -30.73 -2.37 7.41
N ASP A 636 -29.60 -1.70 7.52
CA ASP A 636 -29.01 -1.17 8.76
C ASP A 636 -28.88 0.36 8.76
N TYR A 637 -29.75 1.06 8.03
CA TYR A 637 -29.65 2.49 7.76
C TYR A 637 -29.50 3.35 9.02
N GLU A 638 -30.37 3.22 10.02
CA GLU A 638 -30.33 4.05 11.22
C GLU A 638 -29.02 3.84 12.01
N GLN A 639 -28.57 2.59 12.11
CA GLN A 639 -27.31 2.30 12.75
C GLN A 639 -26.16 2.96 12.01
N TYR A 640 -26.11 2.80 10.68
CA TYR A 640 -25.04 3.34 9.86
C TYR A 640 -24.98 4.88 9.88
N LYS A 641 -26.14 5.53 9.75
CA LYS A 641 -26.30 6.99 9.85
C LYS A 641 -25.81 7.53 11.20
N ASN A 642 -26.15 6.83 12.28
CA ASN A 642 -25.73 7.21 13.63
C ASN A 642 -24.21 7.06 13.84
N GLU A 643 -23.60 6.05 13.22
CA GLU A 643 -22.16 5.81 13.35
C GLU A 643 -21.30 6.72 12.46
N HIS A 644 -21.71 6.96 11.23
CA HIS A 644 -20.90 7.64 10.21
C HIS A 644 -21.39 9.05 9.84
N GLY A 645 -22.69 9.33 9.99
CA GLY A 645 -23.32 10.54 9.47
C GLY A 645 -23.41 10.55 7.94
N LEU A 646 -24.42 11.25 7.41
CA LEU A 646 -24.65 11.38 5.97
C LEU A 646 -24.97 12.83 5.62
N TYR A 647 -24.35 13.36 4.56
CA TYR A 647 -24.66 14.70 4.02
C TYR A 647 -25.95 14.73 3.23
N PHE A 648 -26.32 13.60 2.65
CA PHE A 648 -27.52 13.44 1.86
C PHE A 648 -28.35 12.27 2.37
N ASP A 649 -29.62 12.56 2.71
CA ASP A 649 -30.57 11.59 3.21
C ASP A 649 -31.33 10.95 2.03
N TYR A 650 -30.73 9.95 1.39
CA TYR A 650 -31.33 9.30 0.22
C TYR A 650 -32.54 8.43 0.54
N ILE A 651 -32.81 8.12 1.82
CA ILE A 651 -34.09 7.49 2.23
C ILE A 651 -35.31 8.30 1.84
N LYS A 652 -35.15 9.62 1.74
CA LYS A 652 -36.22 10.49 1.22
C LYS A 652 -36.56 10.27 -0.25
N LEU A 653 -35.75 9.46 -0.95
CA LEU A 653 -36.06 8.94 -2.27
C LEU A 653 -36.92 7.69 -2.13
N GLU A 654 -38.20 7.84 -1.94
CA GLU A 654 -39.15 6.79 -1.55
C GLU A 654 -39.16 5.55 -2.45
N CYS A 655 -38.95 5.74 -3.75
CA CYS A 655 -39.05 4.65 -4.72
C CYS A 655 -37.80 3.73 -4.76
N GLN A 656 -36.63 4.16 -4.26
CA GLN A 656 -35.35 3.45 -4.40
C GLN A 656 -35.04 2.56 -3.21
N ASN A 657 -35.58 2.82 -2.02
CA ASN A 657 -35.16 2.16 -0.78
C ASN A 657 -35.77 0.78 -0.60
N CYS A 658 -34.95 -0.17 -0.12
CA CYS A 658 -35.31 -1.52 0.30
C CYS A 658 -34.63 -1.86 1.62
N THR A 659 -35.34 -2.54 2.50
CA THR A 659 -34.85 -3.00 3.80
C THR A 659 -34.55 -4.50 3.83
N ASN A 660 -35.03 -5.22 2.85
CA ASN A 660 -34.80 -6.67 2.70
C ASN A 660 -34.68 -7.07 1.23
N ILE A 661 -34.13 -8.25 0.98
CA ILE A 661 -33.84 -8.72 -0.38
C ILE A 661 -35.13 -9.03 -1.17
N THR A 662 -36.21 -9.39 -0.50
CA THR A 662 -37.50 -9.68 -1.15
C THR A 662 -38.09 -8.42 -1.79
N GLU A 663 -37.93 -7.27 -1.16
CA GLU A 663 -38.33 -5.97 -1.74
C GLU A 663 -37.50 -5.63 -2.99
N VAL A 664 -36.20 -5.95 -2.95
CA VAL A 664 -35.28 -5.77 -4.10
C VAL A 664 -35.77 -6.63 -5.28
N VAL A 665 -36.00 -7.93 -5.06
CA VAL A 665 -36.52 -8.85 -6.08
C VAL A 665 -37.88 -8.42 -6.61
N GLY A 666 -38.75 -7.96 -5.72
CA GLY A 666 -40.09 -7.44 -6.10
C GLY A 666 -40.02 -6.22 -7.01
N LYS A 667 -39.01 -5.35 -6.85
CA LYS A 667 -38.79 -4.20 -7.75
C LYS A 667 -38.17 -4.66 -9.08
N LEU A 668 -37.19 -5.56 -9.06
CA LEU A 668 -36.52 -6.08 -10.25
C LEU A 668 -37.49 -6.77 -11.21
N ASN A 669 -38.44 -7.54 -10.66
CA ASN A 669 -39.41 -8.31 -11.45
C ASN A 669 -40.66 -7.48 -11.85
N ASN A 670 -40.73 -6.22 -11.46
CA ASN A 670 -41.80 -5.31 -11.84
C ASN A 670 -41.27 -4.12 -12.67
N PRO A 671 -41.43 -4.11 -13.99
CA PRO A 671 -40.86 -3.05 -14.86
C PRO A 671 -41.30 -1.63 -14.48
N VAL A 672 -42.55 -1.45 -13.99
CA VAL A 672 -43.04 -0.14 -13.58
C VAL A 672 -42.34 0.36 -12.33
N LYS A 673 -42.24 -0.49 -11.30
CA LYS A 673 -41.50 -0.18 -10.08
C LYS A 673 -40.03 0.04 -10.33
N LEU A 674 -39.42 -0.76 -11.22
CA LEU A 674 -38.02 -0.64 -11.58
C LEU A 674 -37.71 0.68 -12.27
N LYS A 675 -38.61 1.14 -13.18
CA LYS A 675 -38.47 2.43 -13.84
C LYS A 675 -38.56 3.60 -12.84
N GLN A 676 -39.36 3.46 -11.78
CA GLN A 676 -39.41 4.43 -10.68
C GLN A 676 -38.14 4.52 -9.85
N CYS A 677 -37.26 3.51 -9.94
CA CYS A 677 -35.94 3.52 -9.29
C CYS A 677 -34.89 4.38 -10.02
N ILE A 678 -35.22 5.02 -11.14
CA ILE A 678 -34.37 6.04 -11.76
C ILE A 678 -34.44 7.30 -10.93
N ILE A 679 -33.29 7.84 -10.52
CA ILE A 679 -33.26 9.08 -9.73
C ILE A 679 -33.73 10.24 -10.61
N ARG A 680 -34.64 11.01 -10.07
CA ARG A 680 -35.24 12.15 -10.77
C ARG A 680 -34.19 13.18 -11.18
N SER A 681 -34.34 13.75 -12.37
CA SER A 681 -33.41 14.71 -12.95
C SER A 681 -33.17 15.95 -12.09
N ASP A 682 -34.19 16.46 -11.40
CA ASP A 682 -34.07 17.60 -10.49
C ASP A 682 -33.16 17.35 -9.28
N ILE A 683 -33.15 16.11 -8.80
CA ILE A 683 -32.22 15.69 -7.73
C ILE A 683 -30.82 15.41 -8.30
N ALA A 684 -30.78 14.71 -9.42
CA ALA A 684 -29.51 14.32 -10.05
C ALA A 684 -28.68 15.54 -10.48
N GLN A 685 -29.35 16.60 -11.02
CA GLN A 685 -28.68 17.84 -11.44
C GLN A 685 -27.87 18.53 -10.34
N ASN A 686 -28.24 18.36 -9.08
CA ASN A 686 -27.45 18.92 -7.96
C ASN A 686 -26.05 18.26 -7.84
N PHE A 687 -25.88 17.04 -8.38
CA PHE A 687 -24.68 16.25 -8.23
C PHE A 687 -23.91 16.00 -9.53
N ILE A 688 -24.62 15.94 -10.68
CA ILE A 688 -24.03 15.57 -11.97
C ILE A 688 -24.11 16.68 -13.03
N SER A 689 -24.36 17.93 -12.62
CA SER A 689 -24.56 19.07 -13.54
C SER A 689 -23.41 19.31 -14.53
N TYR A 690 -22.22 18.86 -14.20
CA TYR A 690 -21.02 19.01 -15.02
C TYR A 690 -20.53 17.69 -15.64
N GLU A 691 -21.29 16.61 -15.54
CA GLU A 691 -20.97 15.29 -16.06
C GLU A 691 -21.52 15.11 -17.48
N ASP A 692 -20.87 15.72 -18.46
CA ASP A 692 -21.30 15.78 -19.88
C ASP A 692 -20.36 15.03 -20.83
N GLY A 693 -19.45 14.19 -20.29
CA GLY A 693 -18.46 13.45 -21.06
C GLY A 693 -17.23 14.27 -21.49
N ASN A 694 -17.08 15.53 -21.01
CA ASN A 694 -15.97 16.41 -21.31
C ASN A 694 -15.19 16.88 -20.06
N ALA A 695 -15.42 16.26 -18.91
CA ALA A 695 -14.73 16.63 -17.67
C ALA A 695 -13.21 16.48 -17.78
N THR A 696 -12.72 15.40 -18.41
CA THR A 696 -11.29 15.15 -18.64
C THR A 696 -10.65 16.28 -19.45
N LYS A 697 -11.29 16.67 -20.55
CA LYS A 697 -10.80 17.76 -21.38
C LYS A 697 -10.72 19.05 -20.57
N ARG A 698 -11.78 19.42 -19.85
CA ARG A 698 -11.80 20.63 -19.00
C ARG A 698 -10.70 20.64 -17.95
N VAL A 699 -10.45 19.48 -17.32
CA VAL A 699 -9.38 19.35 -16.33
C VAL A 699 -8.01 19.50 -16.98
N VAL A 700 -7.79 18.91 -18.15
CA VAL A 700 -6.52 19.02 -18.89
C VAL A 700 -6.30 20.46 -19.35
N ASP A 701 -7.32 21.10 -19.94
CA ASP A 701 -7.26 22.50 -20.38
C ASP A 701 -6.91 23.43 -19.19
N MET A 702 -7.56 23.24 -18.06
CA MET A 702 -7.33 24.04 -16.84
C MET A 702 -5.94 23.80 -16.25
N PHE A 703 -5.54 22.56 -16.09
CA PHE A 703 -4.34 22.21 -15.31
C PHE A 703 -3.03 22.36 -16.09
N PHE A 704 -3.04 22.03 -17.39
CA PHE A 704 -1.84 22.08 -18.22
C PHE A 704 -1.74 23.36 -19.05
N PHE A 705 -2.88 23.90 -19.50
CA PHE A 705 -2.91 25.04 -20.42
C PHE A 705 -3.47 26.31 -19.78
N ASP A 706 -3.79 26.30 -18.50
CA ASP A 706 -4.37 27.42 -17.74
C ASP A 706 -5.62 28.04 -18.43
N THR A 707 -6.38 27.20 -19.16
CA THR A 707 -7.60 27.58 -19.89
C THR A 707 -8.83 27.05 -19.18
N TYR A 708 -9.62 27.92 -18.60
CA TYR A 708 -10.80 27.56 -17.80
C TYR A 708 -11.90 28.61 -17.76
N ASN A 709 -13.11 28.20 -17.43
CA ASN A 709 -14.25 29.09 -17.18
C ASN A 709 -14.22 29.56 -15.71
N ASN A 710 -14.14 30.90 -15.51
CA ASN A 710 -14.11 31.52 -14.19
C ASN A 710 -15.39 31.26 -13.35
N ASP A 711 -16.54 31.03 -13.97
CA ASP A 711 -17.81 30.77 -13.28
C ASP A 711 -17.83 29.39 -12.60
N ARG A 712 -16.91 28.51 -12.99
CA ARG A 712 -16.72 27.17 -12.40
C ARG A 712 -15.69 27.14 -11.25
N ILE A 713 -15.07 28.26 -10.95
CA ILE A 713 -14.19 28.37 -9.79
C ILE A 713 -15.05 28.47 -8.54
N TYR A 714 -14.90 27.50 -7.64
CA TYR A 714 -15.56 27.57 -6.34
C TYR A 714 -15.01 28.77 -5.56
N LYS A 715 -15.85 29.78 -5.41
CA LYS A 715 -15.58 30.99 -4.64
C LYS A 715 -16.49 30.99 -3.43
N LYS A 716 -15.91 30.91 -2.25
CA LYS A 716 -16.63 31.27 -1.06
C LYS A 716 -16.45 32.77 -0.81
N ASN A 717 -17.43 33.45 -0.27
CA ASN A 717 -17.34 34.86 0.14
C ASN A 717 -16.20 34.98 1.15
N THR A 718 -15.01 35.34 0.69
CA THR A 718 -13.88 35.62 1.55
C THR A 718 -14.18 36.88 2.35
N THR A 719 -14.40 36.74 3.62
CA THR A 719 -14.43 37.88 4.54
C THR A 719 -13.02 38.47 4.62
N GLU A 720 -12.89 39.78 4.69
CA GLU A 720 -11.59 40.50 4.88
C GLU A 720 -10.96 40.25 6.26
N LYS A 721 -11.19 39.09 6.83
CA LYS A 721 -10.69 38.74 8.17
C LYS A 721 -9.19 38.45 8.14
N LYS A 722 -8.51 38.87 9.20
CA LYS A 722 -7.10 38.52 9.41
C LYS A 722 -6.94 37.04 9.77
N GLN A 723 -6.07 36.34 9.07
CA GLN A 723 -5.81 34.91 9.22
C GLN A 723 -4.73 34.71 10.30
N ILE A 724 -5.09 34.13 11.44
CA ILE A 724 -4.16 33.95 12.57
C ILE A 724 -3.95 32.48 12.86
N LEU A 725 -2.72 32.03 12.76
CA LEU A 725 -2.30 30.68 13.15
C LEU A 725 -1.78 30.70 14.58
N ILE A 726 -2.33 29.85 15.44
CA ILE A 726 -1.96 29.80 16.86
C ILE A 726 -1.53 28.38 17.22
N SER A 727 -0.37 28.23 17.86
CA SER A 727 -0.02 27.01 18.58
C SER A 727 -0.25 27.23 20.08
N SER A 728 -1.04 26.37 20.68
CA SER A 728 -1.32 26.39 22.12
C SER A 728 -0.29 25.63 22.94
N GLY A 729 0.67 24.94 22.30
CA GLY A 729 1.51 23.96 22.95
C GLY A 729 0.73 22.72 23.39
N LEU A 730 1.09 22.17 24.56
CA LEU A 730 0.48 20.96 25.10
C LEU A 730 -0.88 21.26 25.76
N PHE A 731 -1.93 20.61 25.30
CA PHE A 731 -3.22 20.58 26.00
C PHE A 731 -3.12 19.69 27.26
N ALA A 732 -2.84 20.31 28.41
CA ALA A 732 -2.74 19.64 29.70
C ALA A 732 -3.73 20.23 30.74
N LYS A 733 -3.84 19.59 31.89
CA LYS A 733 -4.58 20.16 33.02
C LYS A 733 -3.68 21.15 33.78
N ASN A 734 -3.45 22.32 33.20
CA ASN A 734 -2.59 23.34 33.77
C ASN A 734 -3.13 24.74 33.49
N GLY A 735 -2.51 25.78 34.14
CA GLY A 735 -2.88 27.17 33.98
C GLY A 735 -2.74 27.71 32.55
N ILE A 736 -1.73 27.25 31.80
CA ILE A 736 -1.48 27.68 30.44
C ILE A 736 -2.65 27.27 29.53
N THR A 737 -3.13 26.04 29.62
CA THR A 737 -4.30 25.59 28.85
C THR A 737 -5.56 26.37 29.20
N SER A 738 -5.76 26.66 30.51
CA SER A 738 -6.91 27.46 30.95
C SER A 738 -6.81 28.91 30.46
N SER A 739 -5.62 29.51 30.51
CA SER A 739 -5.36 30.85 29.98
C SER A 739 -5.59 30.89 28.48
N PHE A 740 -5.12 29.85 27.75
CA PHE A 740 -5.35 29.73 26.28
C PHE A 740 -6.85 29.65 25.94
N LEU A 741 -7.62 28.83 26.65
CA LEU A 741 -9.07 28.72 26.41
C LEU A 741 -9.79 30.03 26.65
N ASN A 742 -9.42 30.78 27.69
CA ASN A 742 -9.95 32.11 27.94
C ASN A 742 -9.57 33.09 26.85
N PHE A 743 -8.30 33.10 26.43
CA PHE A 743 -7.81 33.94 25.34
C PHE A 743 -8.57 33.68 24.03
N ILE A 744 -8.69 32.41 23.59
CA ILE A 744 -9.30 32.09 22.32
C ILE A 744 -10.81 32.37 22.30
N ASN A 745 -11.48 32.24 23.45
CA ASN A 745 -12.90 32.61 23.60
C ASN A 745 -13.15 34.13 23.63
N ALA A 746 -12.11 34.93 23.95
CA ALA A 746 -12.21 36.38 23.96
C ALA A 746 -11.92 37.04 22.61
N ILE A 747 -11.42 36.27 21.63
CA ILE A 747 -11.11 36.79 20.30
C ILE A 747 -12.39 37.09 19.52
N ASP A 748 -12.45 38.31 18.93
CA ASP A 748 -13.56 38.65 18.02
C ASP A 748 -13.44 37.92 16.67
N LEU A 749 -14.23 36.86 16.51
CA LEU A 749 -14.28 36.05 15.29
C LEU A 749 -14.96 36.77 14.10
N ASN A 750 -15.40 38.02 14.23
CA ASN A 750 -15.85 38.83 13.09
C ASN A 750 -14.68 39.47 12.37
N PHE A 751 -13.58 39.79 13.08
CA PHE A 751 -12.38 40.40 12.51
C PHE A 751 -11.26 39.39 12.24
N TYR A 752 -11.25 38.24 12.95
CA TYR A 752 -10.20 37.24 12.88
C TYR A 752 -10.74 35.88 12.49
N SER A 753 -10.06 35.20 11.58
CA SER A 753 -10.19 33.76 11.33
C SER A 753 -9.05 33.06 12.06
N ILE A 754 -9.40 32.22 13.00
CA ILE A 754 -8.43 31.54 13.86
C ILE A 754 -8.20 30.11 13.39
N TYR A 755 -6.94 29.76 13.20
CA TYR A 755 -6.44 28.42 12.89
C TYR A 755 -5.63 27.92 14.04
N LEU A 756 -6.09 26.86 14.70
CA LEU A 756 -5.40 26.25 15.83
C LEU A 756 -4.56 25.08 15.34
N ALA A 757 -3.25 25.19 15.46
CA ALA A 757 -2.32 24.10 15.18
C ALA A 757 -2.29 23.09 16.32
N VAL A 758 -2.64 21.84 16.06
CA VAL A 758 -2.73 20.77 17.06
C VAL A 758 -1.86 19.59 16.65
N ASP A 759 -0.88 19.23 17.49
CA ASP A 759 -0.08 18.02 17.28
C ASP A 759 -0.92 16.77 17.56
N THR A 760 -1.19 15.97 16.53
CA THR A 760 -2.14 14.83 16.62
C THR A 760 -1.69 13.71 17.55
N TRP A 761 -0.37 13.58 17.81
CA TRP A 761 0.14 12.63 18.81
C TRP A 761 -0.39 12.90 20.23
N GLN A 762 -0.73 14.17 20.54
CA GLN A 762 -1.30 14.55 21.84
C GLN A 762 -2.71 13.99 22.05
N LEU A 763 -3.41 13.58 20.98
CA LEU A 763 -4.80 13.13 21.03
C LEU A 763 -4.91 11.63 21.35
N LYS A 764 -3.84 10.85 21.11
CA LYS A 764 -3.86 9.40 21.31
C LYS A 764 -4.18 9.02 22.75
N GLY A 765 -5.34 8.39 22.97
CA GLY A 765 -5.78 7.92 24.27
C GLY A 765 -6.26 9.02 25.25
N LYS A 766 -6.29 10.30 24.83
CA LYS A 766 -6.64 11.44 25.69
C LYS A 766 -8.02 12.00 25.34
N LYS A 767 -9.07 11.33 25.79
CA LYS A 767 -10.47 11.75 25.56
C LYS A 767 -10.77 13.16 26.06
N ASP A 768 -10.21 13.55 27.19
CA ASP A 768 -10.40 14.88 27.80
C ASP A 768 -9.84 16.01 26.93
N VAL A 769 -8.74 15.80 26.23
CA VAL A 769 -8.18 16.76 25.27
C VAL A 769 -9.10 16.91 24.07
N VAL A 770 -9.55 15.79 23.52
CA VAL A 770 -10.50 15.79 22.40
C VAL A 770 -11.80 16.50 22.73
N GLU A 771 -12.34 16.27 23.93
CA GLU A 771 -13.54 16.97 24.40
C GLU A 771 -13.34 18.48 24.53
N LYS A 772 -12.21 18.94 25.05
CA LYS A 772 -11.90 20.36 25.13
C LYS A 772 -11.85 20.99 23.74
N LEU A 773 -11.21 20.34 22.78
CA LEU A 773 -11.11 20.83 21.40
C LEU A 773 -12.49 20.85 20.71
N ARG A 774 -13.35 19.86 20.96
CA ARG A 774 -14.72 19.82 20.41
C ARG A 774 -15.64 20.89 21.00
N ARG A 775 -15.32 21.41 22.19
CA ARG A 775 -16.08 22.51 22.83
C ARG A 775 -15.69 23.90 22.35
N LEU A 776 -14.63 24.03 21.55
CA LEU A 776 -14.28 25.30 20.94
C LEU A 776 -15.39 25.77 20.01
N ASN A 777 -15.45 27.07 19.78
CA ASN A 777 -16.40 27.65 18.83
C ASN A 777 -16.19 27.01 17.45
N GLU A 778 -17.26 26.59 16.78
CA GLU A 778 -17.25 25.94 15.48
C GLU A 778 -16.59 26.78 14.35
N LYS A 779 -16.47 28.10 14.54
CA LYS A 779 -15.78 29.02 13.63
C LYS A 779 -14.25 28.99 13.80
N ILE A 780 -13.72 28.26 14.78
CA ILE A 780 -12.30 28.06 14.95
C ILE A 780 -11.88 26.85 14.13
N HIS A 781 -10.97 27.07 13.19
CA HIS A 781 -10.42 26.05 12.34
C HIS A 781 -9.33 25.27 13.07
N ILE A 782 -9.32 23.93 12.95
CA ILE A 782 -8.32 23.09 13.60
C ILE A 782 -7.43 22.44 12.55
N LEU A 783 -6.14 22.74 12.59
CA LEU A 783 -5.14 22.17 11.69
C LEU A 783 -4.35 21.09 12.40
N GLY A 784 -4.51 19.85 11.94
CA GLY A 784 -3.79 18.69 12.48
C GLY A 784 -2.33 18.67 12.04
N ASN A 785 -1.40 18.54 12.97
CA ASN A 785 0.01 18.38 12.69
C ASN A 785 0.41 16.93 12.90
N PRO A 786 0.85 16.21 11.84
CA PRO A 786 1.30 14.82 11.93
C PRO A 786 2.67 14.66 12.63
N ASN A 787 3.26 15.73 13.11
CA ASN A 787 4.53 15.81 13.86
C ASN A 787 5.71 15.13 13.13
N ILE A 788 5.91 15.48 11.88
CA ILE A 788 7.00 14.98 11.04
C ILE A 788 7.84 16.16 10.57
N ILE A 789 9.08 16.21 11.02
CA ILE A 789 10.03 17.19 10.51
C ILE A 789 10.71 16.64 9.28
N SER A 790 10.59 17.36 8.14
CA SER A 790 11.27 17.00 6.90
C SER A 790 12.73 17.46 6.97
N GLN A 791 13.65 16.48 7.03
CA GLN A 791 15.08 16.73 7.23
C GLN A 791 15.89 15.68 6.48
N THR A 792 17.09 16.05 6.03
CA THR A 792 18.06 15.11 5.47
C THR A 792 18.68 14.26 6.56
N MET A 793 19.49 13.27 6.18
CA MET A 793 20.19 12.45 7.17
C MET A 793 21.21 13.27 7.97
N GLU A 794 21.93 14.16 7.30
CA GLU A 794 22.91 15.06 7.92
C GLU A 794 22.24 16.05 8.87
N GLU A 795 21.13 16.64 8.45
CA GLU A 795 20.35 17.56 9.26
C GLU A 795 19.80 16.86 10.52
N ASN A 796 19.30 15.62 10.37
CA ASN A 796 18.85 14.82 11.50
C ASN A 796 19.99 14.54 12.48
N TYR A 797 21.17 14.21 11.98
CA TYR A 797 22.35 14.02 12.83
C TYR A 797 22.70 15.29 13.60
N LEU A 798 22.76 16.44 12.91
CA LEU A 798 23.08 17.72 13.53
C LEU A 798 22.05 18.15 14.59
N LEU A 799 20.76 18.01 14.31
CA LEU A 799 19.69 18.35 15.27
C LEU A 799 19.77 17.52 16.56
N ASN A 800 20.22 16.28 16.47
CA ASN A 800 20.22 15.35 17.59
C ASN A 800 21.59 15.21 18.27
N HIS A 801 22.65 15.77 17.71
CA HIS A 801 23.99 15.65 18.29
C HIS A 801 24.17 16.59 19.49
N PRO A 802 24.65 16.11 20.66
CA PRO A 802 24.75 16.91 21.89
C PRO A 802 25.60 18.16 21.74
N VAL A 803 26.72 18.08 20.99
CA VAL A 803 27.63 19.22 20.78
C VAL A 803 26.93 20.38 20.03
N TYR A 804 26.05 20.07 19.11
CA TYR A 804 25.30 21.08 18.36
C TYR A 804 24.07 21.62 19.11
N LYS A 805 23.66 20.91 20.17
CA LYS A 805 22.59 21.39 21.06
C LYS A 805 23.06 22.52 21.98
N ILE A 806 24.36 22.70 22.19
CA ILE A 806 24.91 23.54 23.24
C ILE A 806 25.39 24.93 22.75
N SER A 807 25.75 25.13 21.47
CA SER A 807 26.18 26.47 21.01
C SER A 807 25.69 26.77 19.62
N ARG A 808 24.82 27.76 19.49
CA ARG A 808 24.31 28.32 18.24
C ARG A 808 25.10 29.56 17.79
N THR A 809 26.37 29.54 18.00
CA THR A 809 27.23 30.74 17.70
C THR A 809 27.76 30.78 16.27
N ASN A 810 27.35 29.79 15.43
CA ASN A 810 27.90 29.69 14.05
C ASN A 810 26.78 29.91 13.01
N GLU A 811 27.00 30.84 12.10
CA GLU A 811 26.10 31.19 10.97
C GLU A 811 25.71 29.98 10.12
N ALA A 812 26.61 29.00 9.96
CA ALA A 812 26.31 27.77 9.20
C ALA A 812 25.24 26.91 9.88
N GLN A 813 25.27 26.84 11.23
CA GLN A 813 24.26 26.11 12.01
C GLN A 813 22.91 26.81 11.96
N GLU A 814 22.90 28.13 12.09
CA GLU A 814 21.70 28.96 11.98
C GLU A 814 21.03 28.77 10.60
N LYS A 815 21.81 28.73 9.55
CA LYS A 815 21.33 28.47 8.19
C LYS A 815 20.70 27.09 8.06
N ILE A 816 21.28 26.05 8.68
CA ILE A 816 20.74 24.70 8.66
C ILE A 816 19.39 24.67 9.41
N PHE A 817 19.31 25.28 10.59
CA PHE A 817 18.07 25.36 11.36
C PHE A 817 16.98 26.12 10.59
N SER A 818 17.34 27.26 9.99
CA SER A 818 16.43 28.04 9.17
C SER A 818 15.88 27.21 8.00
N ASN A 819 16.72 26.48 7.28
CA ASN A 819 16.30 25.61 6.19
C ASN A 819 15.35 24.50 6.64
N ILE A 820 15.67 23.84 7.77
CA ILE A 820 14.83 22.75 8.31
C ILE A 820 13.45 23.26 8.67
N PHE A 821 13.36 24.33 9.45
CA PHE A 821 12.09 24.79 10.00
C PHE A 821 11.25 25.61 8.99
N SER A 822 11.86 26.31 8.09
CA SER A 822 11.20 26.92 6.93
C SER A 822 10.55 25.84 6.04
N ARG A 823 11.31 24.79 5.73
CA ARG A 823 10.81 23.63 4.98
C ARG A 823 9.72 22.88 5.75
N ASP A 824 9.85 22.73 7.07
CA ASP A 824 8.84 22.08 7.92
C ASP A 824 7.53 22.88 7.96
N PHE A 825 7.61 24.21 8.07
CA PHE A 825 6.43 25.08 7.96
C PHE A 825 5.74 24.94 6.60
N ARG A 826 6.52 24.94 5.51
CA ARG A 826 5.99 24.70 4.17
C ARG A 826 5.41 23.30 4.01
N CYS A 827 5.97 22.28 4.66
CA CYS A 827 5.43 20.92 4.68
C CYS A 827 4.03 20.88 5.27
N LEU A 828 3.77 21.63 6.34
CA LEU A 828 2.49 21.66 7.02
C LEU A 828 1.44 22.49 6.28
N TYR A 829 1.82 23.66 5.80
CA TYR A 829 0.87 24.68 5.36
C TYR A 829 0.97 25.04 3.87
N GLY A 830 1.91 24.47 3.12
CA GLY A 830 2.10 24.79 1.70
C GLY A 830 2.38 26.27 1.47
N GLU A 831 1.59 26.88 0.60
CA GLU A 831 1.65 28.32 0.27
C GLU A 831 0.54 29.13 1.00
N SER A 832 0.00 28.58 2.09
CA SER A 832 -1.03 29.26 2.90
C SER A 832 -0.51 30.59 3.44
N LYS A 833 -1.38 31.60 3.45
CA LYS A 833 -1.04 32.94 3.93
C LYS A 833 -1.68 33.20 5.27
N PHE A 834 -0.89 33.61 6.21
CA PHE A 834 -1.32 34.07 7.53
C PHE A 834 -0.88 35.53 7.75
N ASP A 835 -1.67 36.31 8.48
CA ASP A 835 -1.35 37.66 8.94
C ASP A 835 -0.58 37.63 10.27
N GLY A 836 -0.81 36.61 11.09
CA GLY A 836 -0.12 36.42 12.36
C GLY A 836 0.15 34.97 12.70
N LEU A 837 1.29 34.72 13.35
CA LEU A 837 1.72 33.45 13.91
C LEU A 837 1.93 33.64 15.40
N ILE A 838 1.21 32.90 16.24
CA ILE A 838 1.26 33.05 17.70
C ILE A 838 1.67 31.73 18.36
N SER A 839 2.83 31.70 19.01
CA SER A 839 3.19 30.66 19.95
C SER A 839 2.69 31.06 21.34
N PHE A 840 1.58 30.45 21.78
CA PHE A 840 0.91 30.88 23.00
C PHE A 840 1.53 30.30 24.27
N ASP A 841 2.12 29.10 24.21
CA ASP A 841 2.72 28.50 25.40
C ASP A 841 4.13 29.02 25.75
N GLY A 842 4.86 29.47 24.75
CA GLY A 842 6.23 30.03 24.95
C GLY A 842 7.30 29.01 25.36
N TYR A 843 6.94 27.72 25.50
CA TYR A 843 7.85 26.64 25.98
C TYR A 843 8.12 25.55 24.93
N THR A 844 7.24 25.40 23.97
CA THR A 844 7.40 24.34 22.94
C THR A 844 8.38 24.78 21.87
N GLU A 845 9.67 24.46 22.04
CA GLU A 845 10.77 24.82 21.12
C GLU A 845 10.40 24.60 19.64
N LEU A 846 9.80 23.44 19.33
CA LEU A 846 9.43 23.08 17.96
C LEU A 846 8.51 24.11 17.29
N TRP A 847 7.49 24.60 17.99
CA TRP A 847 6.59 25.62 17.46
C TRP A 847 7.23 26.99 17.39
N ILE A 848 8.08 27.32 18.34
CA ILE A 848 8.86 28.58 18.33
C ILE A 848 9.74 28.61 17.07
N TYR A 849 10.49 27.52 16.80
CA TYR A 849 11.33 27.45 15.60
C TYR A 849 10.55 27.47 14.30
N ARG A 850 9.46 26.71 14.20
CA ARG A 850 8.58 26.71 13.03
C ARG A 850 8.10 28.10 12.69
N PHE A 851 7.68 28.88 13.70
CA PHE A 851 7.19 30.23 13.48
C PHE A 851 8.33 31.23 13.27
N ALA A 852 9.43 31.13 14.01
CA ALA A 852 10.58 31.99 13.85
C ALA A 852 11.17 31.93 12.43
N TYR A 853 11.33 30.70 11.88
CA TYR A 853 11.93 30.47 10.56
C TYR A 853 10.92 30.33 9.43
N ALA A 854 9.62 30.45 9.66
CA ALA A 854 8.64 30.49 8.57
C ALA A 854 8.94 31.64 7.60
N GLU A 855 9.08 31.31 6.32
CA GLU A 855 9.24 32.28 5.23
C GLU A 855 7.89 32.93 4.91
N THR A 856 7.49 33.90 5.72
CA THR A 856 6.20 34.60 5.59
C THR A 856 6.31 36.03 6.10
N ASN A 857 5.43 36.90 5.59
CA ASN A 857 5.27 38.29 6.06
C ASN A 857 4.37 38.40 7.30
N ALA A 858 3.90 37.28 7.85
CA ALA A 858 3.07 37.26 9.06
C ALA A 858 3.79 37.87 10.26
N LYS A 859 3.06 38.58 11.10
CA LYS A 859 3.58 39.03 12.39
C LYS A 859 3.78 37.82 13.29
N LYS A 860 4.99 37.68 13.85
CA LYS A 860 5.37 36.55 14.71
C LYS A 860 5.33 36.96 16.16
N ILE A 861 4.59 36.26 16.99
CA ILE A 861 4.33 36.59 18.39
C ILE A 861 4.60 35.37 19.26
N ILE A 862 5.34 35.57 20.34
CA ILE A 862 5.52 34.57 21.41
C ILE A 862 4.86 35.15 22.66
N TYR A 863 3.95 34.40 23.27
CA TYR A 863 3.33 34.76 24.53
C TYR A 863 4.10 34.12 25.68
N LEU A 864 4.66 34.91 26.56
CA LEU A 864 5.45 34.45 27.69
C LEU A 864 4.60 34.48 28.96
N HIS A 865 4.45 33.34 29.61
CA HIS A 865 3.63 33.18 30.83
C HIS A 865 4.38 33.44 32.12
N SER A 866 5.72 33.49 32.08
CA SER A 866 6.60 33.64 33.21
C SER A 866 7.81 34.48 32.87
N ASP A 867 8.55 34.93 33.89
CA ASP A 867 9.88 35.47 33.70
C ASP A 867 10.83 34.37 33.22
N MET A 868 11.17 34.42 31.93
CA MET A 868 11.95 33.37 31.24
C MET A 868 13.37 33.25 31.80
N LEU A 869 13.95 34.34 32.35
CA LEU A 869 15.29 34.30 32.97
C LEU A 869 15.25 33.49 34.28
N ASN A 870 14.22 33.68 35.10
CA ASN A 870 14.01 32.89 36.31
C ASN A 870 13.68 31.42 35.96
N GLU A 871 12.88 31.16 34.97
CA GLU A 871 12.61 29.79 34.53
C GLU A 871 13.87 29.11 34.01
N TYR A 872 14.72 29.80 33.23
CA TYR A 872 16.00 29.29 32.76
C TYR A 872 16.92 28.92 33.95
N ASN A 873 17.07 29.84 34.91
CA ASN A 873 17.99 29.65 36.02
C ASN A 873 17.55 28.56 37.01
N ILE A 874 16.22 28.33 37.20
CA ILE A 874 15.69 27.49 38.25
C ILE A 874 15.19 26.14 37.75
N ARG A 875 14.49 26.11 36.59
CA ARG A 875 13.73 24.91 36.14
C ARG A 875 14.14 24.36 34.78
N TYR A 876 14.47 25.24 33.86
CA TYR A 876 14.57 24.86 32.42
C TYR A 876 15.85 25.41 31.78
N PRO A 877 17.05 24.88 32.13
CA PRO A 877 18.32 25.37 31.56
C PRO A 877 18.40 25.29 30.03
N TYR A 878 17.54 24.51 29.40
CA TYR A 878 17.47 24.42 27.94
C TYR A 878 16.94 25.69 27.28
N LEU A 879 16.30 26.58 27.98
CA LEU A 879 15.81 27.86 27.46
C LEU A 879 16.94 28.82 27.04
N GLU A 880 18.20 28.51 27.36
CA GLU A 880 19.37 29.23 26.82
C GLU A 880 19.45 29.20 25.31
N ARG A 881 18.74 28.25 24.70
CA ARG A 881 18.71 28.09 23.27
C ARG A 881 17.62 28.95 22.66
#